data_aaee77f26700970849f392c06ccf3fbe
#
_entry.id   aaee77f26700970849f392c06ccf3fbe
#
_cell.length_a   1.000
_cell.length_b   1.000
_cell.length_c   1.000
_cell.angle_alpha   90.00
_cell.angle_beta   90.00
_cell.angle_gamma   90.00
#
_symmetry.space_group_name_H-M   'P 1'
#
loop_
_entity.id
_entity.type
_entity.pdbx_description
1 polymer ?
#
loop_
_entity_poly.entity_id
_entity_poly.type
_entity_poly.pdbx_seq_one_letter_code
_entity_poly.pdbx_strand_id
1 'polypeptide(L)'
;MFVALGITHAAASGRLPMSLTQGPTVGVESQAGGNPSVSGDGRFVVYAGPPSTSTDERTSTVWLRDRSNGGEVELTQPISGVKAGNSTFPVISGDGCYAAVLTEMPFDLFRDDDTGNRWDVYRTKLPNCGGALNDWELISTTAFRGGDAAAADDVDPRFAPAISGAGSVITYTHQFDASQPDLVGVIVVDLTVPIGQPGHALPVAGTPTTSPNTPYRYVGLREPSVSDDGQFVAFTSDANSSKSVPDWNSGQIPGDFASSQVFVWDRLNPDPNNAVKRASLGPDSVANGDASSPAISADGTYVAFASTAVNLVIGASLPPCINSCPPQVYRYNRADGTIVLVSRVPADVSTQIVGSDLGATQPAISSDGSQVAFVTRSTNLLTTRPAVGGAATDGDVLVSDVDQAEIHRASVMADGVTPAPAANAHPKLSATGRVVVFDTLAGTAYSPLADRVPDSIRQVVGITQQPQLSIADIDVGTGMVGLPGSEWFVRLYNAGPGSFVPSKVQSTNPDFGITFGDCVEGYAVPPGKSCALAVILTPMAEGRIGGNIKISETGFGALTVQSRITGAGGLPALMSDQRSYHHFDTLKVGEVSAANTFTISNVSLVPAWVTNVSIGGANPKDFRIVRTKCRGATLEIAAGCTIDVAFAPNEAGHESAIIVASTDTGQYTSFLIDGDAHYTPTIQSGATDVVAGDEVGIGGSGFAPKSTITLLWADGAGERTTVQTDNAGGFLISMKVAGNERPGDRILVAQTPGTGTDPASLVLRIIAQPVEDLDASSPDWPGG
;
A
#
# COMPACT_ATOMS: atom_id res chain seq x y z
N MET A 1 -8.74 45.37 -6.22
CA MET A 1 -9.65 44.73 -5.27
C MET A 1 -9.44 43.22 -5.48
N PHE A 2 -8.45 42.68 -4.80
CA PHE A 2 -8.07 41.27 -4.91
C PHE A 2 -8.92 40.48 -3.93
N VAL A 3 -9.73 39.57 -4.44
CA VAL A 3 -10.38 38.54 -3.61
C VAL A 3 -9.37 37.42 -3.45
N ALA A 4 -8.77 37.32 -2.27
CA ALA A 4 -8.01 36.15 -1.87
C ALA A 4 -9.02 35.02 -1.62
N LEU A 5 -9.06 34.02 -2.52
CA LEU A 5 -9.64 32.75 -2.18
C LEU A 5 -8.65 32.05 -1.23
N GLY A 6 -8.98 32.10 0.04
CA GLY A 6 -8.33 31.26 1.04
C GLY A 6 -8.64 29.79 0.75
N ILE A 7 -7.62 29.06 0.31
CA ILE A 7 -7.64 27.59 0.35
C ILE A 7 -7.36 27.24 1.82
N THR A 8 -8.42 26.98 2.56
CA THR A 8 -8.32 26.37 3.86
C THR A 8 -7.70 24.98 3.66
N HIS A 9 -6.50 24.80 4.17
CA HIS A 9 -5.90 23.47 4.33
C HIS A 9 -6.77 22.68 5.30
N ALA A 10 -7.67 21.88 4.77
CA ALA A 10 -8.24 20.80 5.53
C ALA A 10 -7.18 19.69 5.58
N ALA A 11 -6.38 19.69 6.63
CA ALA A 11 -5.61 18.52 7.03
C ALA A 11 -6.59 17.45 7.53
N ALA A 12 -7.23 16.77 6.59
CA ALA A 12 -7.96 15.55 6.88
C ALA A 12 -7.16 14.42 6.25
N SER A 13 -6.63 13.55 7.08
CA SER A 13 -6.17 12.23 6.66
C SER A 13 -7.24 11.62 5.75
N GLY A 14 -6.94 11.58 4.43
CA GLY A 14 -7.93 11.24 3.41
C GLY A 14 -8.30 9.78 3.37
N ARG A 15 -8.64 9.19 4.51
CA ARG A 15 -9.17 7.84 4.62
C ARG A 15 -10.67 7.91 4.83
N LEU A 16 -11.44 7.51 3.83
CA LEU A 16 -12.86 7.31 3.96
C LEU A 16 -13.08 5.81 4.19
N PRO A 17 -13.42 5.37 5.42
CA PRO A 17 -13.87 4.02 5.64
C PRO A 17 -15.21 3.85 4.93
N MET A 18 -15.32 2.84 4.08
CA MET A 18 -16.60 2.39 3.58
C MET A 18 -16.92 1.07 4.27
N SER A 19 -17.82 1.11 5.22
CA SER A 19 -18.42 -0.09 5.76
C SER A 19 -19.19 -0.79 4.64
N LEU A 20 -18.75 -1.96 4.26
CA LEU A 20 -19.51 -2.86 3.40
C LEU A 20 -20.52 -3.55 4.33
N THR A 21 -21.59 -2.84 4.66
CA THR A 21 -22.60 -3.41 5.54
C THR A 21 -23.40 -4.48 4.83
N GLN A 22 -23.37 -5.63 5.40
CA GLN A 22 -24.43 -6.58 5.64
C GLN A 22 -25.28 -7.01 4.46
N GLY A 23 -25.27 -8.31 4.20
CA GLY A 23 -26.47 -8.99 3.79
C GLY A 23 -27.58 -8.80 4.85
N PRO A 24 -28.85 -9.03 4.51
CA PRO A 24 -29.96 -8.78 5.41
C PRO A 24 -29.80 -9.58 6.71
N THR A 25 -29.88 -8.85 7.80
CA THR A 25 -29.75 -9.37 9.15
C THR A 25 -30.91 -10.23 9.50
N VAL A 26 -30.74 -11.51 9.64
CA VAL A 26 -31.53 -12.34 10.53
C VAL A 26 -30.59 -13.35 11.19
N GLY A 27 -30.52 -13.29 12.49
CA GLY A 27 -29.88 -14.09 13.49
C GLY A 27 -29.49 -15.54 13.20
N VAL A 28 -28.64 -15.76 12.22
CA VAL A 28 -27.99 -17.02 11.98
C VAL A 28 -26.51 -16.79 12.29
N GLU A 29 -26.00 -17.47 13.30
CA GLU A 29 -24.58 -17.57 13.57
C GLU A 29 -23.89 -18.22 12.37
N SER A 30 -23.37 -17.43 11.44
CA SER A 30 -22.58 -17.90 10.33
C SER A 30 -21.11 -17.80 10.69
N GLN A 31 -20.42 -18.94 10.79
CA GLN A 31 -18.95 -19.01 10.96
C GLN A 31 -18.18 -18.70 9.67
N ALA A 32 -18.86 -18.47 8.57
CA ALA A 32 -18.27 -18.33 7.23
C ALA A 32 -18.51 -16.95 6.63
N GLY A 33 -18.35 -15.88 7.38
CA GLY A 33 -18.39 -14.53 6.84
C GLY A 33 -16.98 -13.98 6.65
N GLY A 34 -16.66 -13.44 5.48
CA GLY A 34 -15.36 -12.83 5.22
C GLY A 34 -14.75 -13.23 3.87
N ASN A 35 -13.44 -13.33 3.83
CA ASN A 35 -12.66 -13.63 2.63
C ASN A 35 -12.98 -12.68 1.45
N PRO A 36 -12.86 -11.35 1.60
CA PRO A 36 -13.16 -10.43 0.53
C PRO A 36 -12.14 -10.48 -0.59
N SER A 37 -12.58 -10.16 -1.81
CA SER A 37 -11.71 -9.87 -2.95
C SER A 37 -12.20 -8.62 -3.66
N VAL A 38 -11.28 -7.83 -4.22
CA VAL A 38 -11.57 -6.50 -4.80
C VAL A 38 -11.04 -6.42 -6.23
N SER A 39 -11.80 -5.77 -7.13
CA SER A 39 -11.37 -5.48 -8.51
C SER A 39 -10.17 -4.54 -8.55
N GLY A 40 -9.42 -4.56 -9.64
CA GLY A 40 -8.21 -3.75 -9.81
C GLY A 40 -8.46 -2.24 -9.67
N ASP A 41 -9.61 -1.75 -10.12
CA ASP A 41 -10.03 -0.35 -9.95
C ASP A 41 -10.56 -0.05 -8.52
N GLY A 42 -10.74 -1.06 -7.67
CA GLY A 42 -11.26 -0.92 -6.32
C GLY A 42 -12.77 -0.71 -6.21
N ARG A 43 -13.51 -0.79 -7.31
CA ARG A 43 -14.96 -0.52 -7.36
C ARG A 43 -15.78 -1.69 -6.87
N PHE A 44 -15.48 -2.90 -7.34
CA PHE A 44 -16.27 -4.07 -7.05
C PHE A 44 -15.61 -4.93 -5.99
N VAL A 45 -16.41 -5.39 -5.03
CA VAL A 45 -15.96 -6.30 -3.97
C VAL A 45 -16.87 -7.53 -3.96
N VAL A 46 -16.26 -8.70 -4.00
CA VAL A 46 -16.95 -9.97 -3.74
C VAL A 46 -16.56 -10.47 -2.36
N TYR A 47 -17.50 -11.06 -1.65
CA TYR A 47 -17.27 -11.58 -0.30
C TYR A 47 -18.24 -12.69 0.05
N ALA A 48 -17.87 -13.57 0.97
CA ALA A 48 -18.76 -14.55 1.55
C ALA A 48 -19.55 -13.93 2.70
N GLY A 49 -20.84 -14.22 2.76
CA GLY A 49 -21.73 -13.69 3.79
C GLY A 49 -22.93 -14.59 4.02
N PRO A 50 -23.83 -14.27 4.97
CA PRO A 50 -25.06 -15.02 5.18
C PRO A 50 -26.01 -14.86 3.98
N PRO A 51 -26.85 -15.85 3.68
CA PRO A 51 -27.85 -15.78 2.62
C PRO A 51 -28.92 -14.72 2.90
N SER A 52 -29.59 -14.24 1.83
CA SER A 52 -30.58 -13.15 1.90
C SER A 52 -31.85 -13.50 2.65
N THR A 53 -32.14 -14.77 2.84
CA THR A 53 -33.37 -15.25 3.51
C THR A 53 -33.06 -16.08 4.75
N SER A 54 -33.82 -15.87 5.81
CA SER A 54 -33.70 -16.63 7.08
C SER A 54 -34.18 -18.08 7.01
N THR A 55 -34.84 -18.45 5.92
CA THR A 55 -35.29 -19.84 5.64
C THR A 55 -34.25 -20.64 4.84
N ASP A 56 -33.13 -20.01 4.45
CA ASP A 56 -32.06 -20.67 3.77
C ASP A 56 -31.22 -21.45 4.78
N GLU A 57 -31.03 -22.75 4.54
CA GLU A 57 -30.23 -23.63 5.40
C GLU A 57 -28.72 -23.46 5.22
N ARG A 58 -28.29 -22.72 4.19
CA ARG A 58 -26.88 -22.42 3.95
C ARG A 58 -26.33 -21.51 5.04
N THR A 59 -25.06 -21.70 5.36
CA THR A 59 -24.34 -20.82 6.29
C THR A 59 -23.56 -19.73 5.58
N SER A 60 -23.28 -19.89 4.26
CA SER A 60 -22.56 -18.90 3.46
C SER A 60 -23.03 -18.87 2.00
N THR A 61 -23.07 -17.68 1.46
CA THR A 61 -23.32 -17.35 0.05
C THR A 61 -22.35 -16.27 -0.39
N VAL A 62 -22.21 -16.03 -1.69
CA VAL A 62 -21.31 -15.01 -2.22
C VAL A 62 -22.10 -13.79 -2.68
N TRP A 63 -21.63 -12.64 -2.25
CA TRP A 63 -22.17 -11.32 -2.57
C TRP A 63 -21.21 -10.53 -3.46
N LEU A 64 -21.77 -9.75 -4.37
CA LEU A 64 -21.10 -8.69 -5.12
C LEU A 64 -21.60 -7.34 -4.61
N ARG A 65 -20.68 -6.44 -4.25
CA ARG A 65 -20.98 -5.05 -3.93
C ARG A 65 -20.35 -4.11 -4.94
N ASP A 66 -21.14 -3.19 -5.46
CA ASP A 66 -20.67 -2.01 -6.20
C ASP A 66 -20.49 -0.84 -5.24
N ARG A 67 -19.24 -0.49 -4.94
CA ARG A 67 -18.90 0.60 -4.02
C ARG A 67 -19.29 1.99 -4.55
N SER A 68 -19.55 2.14 -5.86
CA SER A 68 -19.93 3.42 -6.46
C SER A 68 -21.34 3.87 -6.08
N ASN A 69 -22.24 2.93 -5.84
CA ASN A 69 -23.65 3.20 -5.55
C ASN A 69 -24.16 2.46 -4.30
N GLY A 70 -23.33 1.60 -3.71
CA GLY A 70 -23.69 0.79 -2.54
C GLY A 70 -24.61 -0.40 -2.84
N GLY A 71 -24.84 -0.70 -4.13
CA GLY A 71 -25.68 -1.82 -4.55
C GLY A 71 -25.03 -3.17 -4.21
N GLU A 72 -25.85 -4.12 -3.79
CA GLU A 72 -25.44 -5.49 -3.47
C GLU A 72 -26.29 -6.50 -4.23
N VAL A 73 -25.63 -7.57 -4.70
CA VAL A 73 -26.25 -8.68 -5.42
C VAL A 73 -25.73 -9.98 -4.85
N GLU A 74 -26.64 -10.87 -4.46
CA GLU A 74 -26.28 -12.26 -4.10
C GLU A 74 -26.01 -13.03 -5.38
N LEU A 75 -24.77 -13.48 -5.58
CA LEU A 75 -24.32 -14.16 -6.80
C LEU A 75 -24.70 -15.64 -6.79
N THR A 76 -24.50 -16.35 -5.67
CA THR A 76 -24.72 -17.80 -5.57
C THR A 76 -26.12 -18.09 -5.00
N GLN A 77 -27.17 -17.71 -5.76
CA GLN A 77 -28.54 -17.99 -5.39
C GLN A 77 -28.92 -19.46 -5.66
N PRO A 78 -29.77 -20.08 -4.80
CA PRO A 78 -30.26 -21.43 -5.04
C PRO A 78 -31.02 -21.53 -6.37
N ILE A 79 -30.72 -22.52 -7.16
CA ILE A 79 -31.45 -22.85 -8.38
C ILE A 79 -32.63 -23.77 -7.98
N SER A 80 -33.83 -23.50 -8.54
CA SER A 80 -35.02 -24.31 -8.24
C SER A 80 -34.80 -25.79 -8.61
N GLY A 81 -35.01 -26.66 -7.63
CA GLY A 81 -34.82 -28.11 -7.81
C GLY A 81 -33.38 -28.61 -7.60
N VAL A 82 -32.45 -27.72 -7.26
CA VAL A 82 -31.06 -28.07 -6.92
C VAL A 82 -30.89 -27.95 -5.40
N LYS A 83 -30.11 -28.86 -4.83
CA LYS A 83 -29.75 -28.80 -3.41
C LYS A 83 -28.89 -27.54 -3.18
N ALA A 84 -29.30 -26.70 -2.25
CA ALA A 84 -28.50 -25.56 -1.83
C ALA A 84 -27.25 -26.02 -1.06
N GLY A 85 -26.10 -25.44 -1.39
CA GLY A 85 -24.80 -25.70 -0.76
C GLY A 85 -24.13 -24.39 -0.35
N ASN A 86 -23.11 -24.48 0.48
CA ASN A 86 -22.33 -23.33 0.90
C ASN A 86 -21.42 -22.83 -0.24
N SER A 87 -21.16 -21.53 -0.24
CA SER A 87 -20.22 -20.90 -1.18
C SER A 87 -19.27 -19.98 -0.42
N THR A 88 -17.97 -20.05 -0.71
CA THR A 88 -16.93 -19.34 0.01
C THR A 88 -15.76 -18.96 -0.89
N PHE A 89 -14.76 -18.28 -0.34
CA PHE A 89 -13.52 -17.88 -1.01
C PHE A 89 -13.73 -17.27 -2.39
N PRO A 90 -14.62 -16.28 -2.53
CA PRO A 90 -14.80 -15.63 -3.81
C PRO A 90 -13.56 -14.84 -4.20
N VAL A 91 -13.24 -14.85 -5.50
CA VAL A 91 -12.21 -14.00 -6.09
C VAL A 91 -12.79 -13.28 -7.30
N ILE A 92 -12.36 -12.03 -7.51
CA ILE A 92 -12.80 -11.20 -8.65
C ILE A 92 -11.60 -10.87 -9.53
N SER A 93 -11.82 -10.88 -10.85
CA SER A 93 -10.80 -10.49 -11.84
C SER A 93 -10.39 -9.01 -11.69
N GLY A 94 -9.19 -8.68 -12.12
CA GLY A 94 -8.66 -7.31 -12.06
C GLY A 94 -9.53 -6.30 -12.80
N ASP A 95 -10.12 -6.69 -13.94
CA ASP A 95 -11.05 -5.88 -14.72
C ASP A 95 -12.45 -5.74 -14.08
N GLY A 96 -12.73 -6.50 -13.02
CA GLY A 96 -14.00 -6.50 -12.32
C GLY A 96 -15.15 -7.16 -13.11
N CYS A 97 -14.83 -7.97 -14.13
CA CYS A 97 -15.83 -8.57 -15.02
C CYS A 97 -16.18 -10.01 -14.71
N TYR A 98 -15.32 -10.71 -13.97
CA TYR A 98 -15.55 -12.11 -13.62
C TYR A 98 -15.35 -12.35 -12.14
N ALA A 99 -16.14 -13.26 -11.57
CA ALA A 99 -15.93 -13.81 -10.25
C ALA A 99 -15.78 -15.32 -10.34
N ALA A 100 -14.86 -15.88 -9.55
CA ALA A 100 -14.80 -17.32 -9.31
C ALA A 100 -15.06 -17.59 -7.84
N VAL A 101 -15.69 -18.72 -7.56
CA VAL A 101 -16.12 -19.10 -6.20
C VAL A 101 -15.85 -20.57 -5.97
N LEU A 102 -15.63 -20.90 -4.71
CA LEU A 102 -15.64 -22.28 -4.22
C LEU A 102 -17.01 -22.57 -3.64
N THR A 103 -17.69 -23.62 -4.13
CA THR A 103 -19.08 -23.90 -3.74
C THR A 103 -19.38 -25.39 -3.69
N GLU A 104 -20.33 -25.77 -2.81
CA GLU A 104 -20.96 -27.09 -2.78
C GLU A 104 -22.22 -27.16 -3.67
N MET A 105 -22.56 -26.07 -4.38
CA MET A 105 -23.76 -26.00 -5.22
C MET A 105 -23.46 -26.43 -6.65
N PRO A 106 -24.15 -27.44 -7.18
CA PRO A 106 -23.99 -27.87 -8.57
C PRO A 106 -24.74 -26.90 -9.50
N PHE A 107 -24.07 -25.86 -10.00
CA PHE A 107 -24.66 -24.90 -10.95
C PHE A 107 -24.76 -25.47 -12.37
N ASP A 108 -23.93 -26.44 -12.74
CA ASP A 108 -23.97 -27.13 -14.04
C ASP A 108 -24.39 -28.57 -13.87
N LEU A 109 -25.72 -28.81 -13.86
CA LEU A 109 -26.32 -30.14 -13.68
C LEU A 109 -25.96 -31.16 -14.80
N PHE A 110 -25.34 -30.74 -15.90
CA PHE A 110 -24.95 -31.60 -17.01
C PHE A 110 -23.50 -32.05 -16.97
N ARG A 111 -22.66 -31.30 -16.26
CA ARG A 111 -21.20 -31.56 -16.16
C ARG A 111 -20.74 -31.88 -14.74
N ASP A 112 -21.54 -31.49 -13.79
CA ASP A 112 -21.32 -31.82 -12.39
C ASP A 112 -21.68 -33.30 -12.21
N ASP A 113 -20.70 -34.15 -12.06
CA ASP A 113 -20.84 -35.59 -11.84
C ASP A 113 -21.01 -35.91 -10.34
N ASP A 114 -21.11 -34.87 -9.53
CA ASP A 114 -21.14 -34.97 -8.10
C ASP A 114 -22.55 -35.20 -7.54
N THR A 115 -22.78 -36.38 -6.98
CA THR A 115 -24.02 -36.76 -6.34
C THR A 115 -24.16 -36.24 -4.91
N GLY A 116 -23.26 -35.37 -4.45
CA GLY A 116 -23.45 -34.70 -3.17
C GLY A 116 -22.21 -34.20 -2.41
N ASN A 117 -22.28 -32.98 -1.98
CA ASN A 117 -21.47 -32.32 -0.93
C ASN A 117 -19.96 -32.21 -1.18
N ARG A 118 -19.52 -32.10 -2.41
CA ARG A 118 -18.12 -31.81 -2.75
C ARG A 118 -17.97 -30.35 -3.10
N TRP A 119 -16.75 -29.84 -3.00
CA TRP A 119 -16.42 -28.46 -3.31
C TRP A 119 -15.88 -28.37 -4.74
N ASP A 120 -16.49 -27.44 -5.52
CA ASP A 120 -16.10 -27.14 -6.89
C ASP A 120 -15.78 -25.66 -7.08
N VAL A 121 -14.96 -25.38 -8.10
CA VAL A 121 -14.70 -24.01 -8.54
C VAL A 121 -15.59 -23.69 -9.74
N TYR A 122 -16.40 -22.67 -9.60
CA TYR A 122 -17.22 -22.10 -10.66
C TYR A 122 -16.79 -20.67 -10.96
N ARG A 123 -16.95 -20.23 -12.22
CA ARG A 123 -16.76 -18.85 -12.65
C ARG A 123 -18.08 -18.32 -13.23
N THR A 124 -18.35 -17.02 -13.01
CA THR A 124 -19.43 -16.32 -13.67
C THR A 124 -18.97 -14.97 -14.22
N LYS A 125 -19.59 -14.53 -15.31
CA LYS A 125 -19.44 -13.16 -15.80
C LYS A 125 -20.38 -12.27 -14.99
N LEU A 126 -19.86 -11.15 -14.46
CA LEU A 126 -20.60 -10.29 -13.57
C LEU A 126 -21.59 -9.38 -14.32
N PRO A 127 -22.72 -8.99 -13.68
CA PRO A 127 -23.77 -8.18 -14.30
C PRO A 127 -23.30 -6.84 -14.86
N ASN A 128 -22.32 -6.19 -14.23
CA ASN A 128 -21.71 -4.94 -14.69
C ASN A 128 -20.99 -5.06 -16.05
N CYS A 129 -20.64 -6.27 -16.46
CA CYS A 129 -20.04 -6.58 -17.77
C CYS A 129 -20.98 -7.33 -18.71
N GLY A 130 -22.29 -7.33 -18.41
CA GLY A 130 -23.32 -7.96 -19.21
C GLY A 130 -23.49 -9.46 -19.00
N GLY A 131 -23.00 -10.00 -17.87
CA GLY A 131 -23.29 -11.35 -17.42
C GLY A 131 -24.72 -11.49 -16.88
N ALA A 132 -25.28 -12.67 -16.95
CA ALA A 132 -26.56 -12.99 -16.33
C ALA A 132 -26.33 -13.62 -14.95
N LEU A 133 -27.25 -13.34 -14.02
CA LEU A 133 -27.24 -14.05 -12.72
C LEU A 133 -27.48 -15.55 -12.96
N ASN A 134 -26.78 -16.38 -12.20
CA ASN A 134 -26.81 -17.84 -12.30
C ASN A 134 -26.26 -18.45 -13.63
N ASP A 135 -25.51 -17.68 -14.40
CA ASP A 135 -24.78 -18.18 -15.56
C ASP A 135 -23.36 -18.56 -15.12
N TRP A 136 -23.25 -19.77 -14.57
CA TRP A 136 -22.01 -20.29 -13.97
C TRP A 136 -21.37 -21.33 -14.91
N GLU A 137 -20.06 -21.24 -15.05
CA GLU A 137 -19.19 -22.16 -15.77
C GLU A 137 -18.39 -22.99 -14.76
N LEU A 138 -18.48 -24.32 -14.82
CA LEU A 138 -17.69 -25.22 -13.99
C LEU A 138 -16.23 -25.22 -14.46
N ILE A 139 -15.31 -24.92 -13.57
CA ILE A 139 -13.87 -24.82 -13.83
C ILE A 139 -13.13 -26.08 -13.39
N SER A 140 -13.50 -26.67 -12.26
CA SER A 140 -12.92 -27.92 -11.72
C SER A 140 -13.47 -29.12 -12.45
N THR A 141 -13.19 -29.23 -13.77
CA THR A 141 -13.70 -30.32 -14.62
C THR A 141 -12.77 -31.52 -14.65
N THR A 142 -13.34 -32.73 -14.81
CA THR A 142 -12.64 -34.01 -14.98
C THR A 142 -11.82 -34.12 -16.29
N ALA A 143 -11.86 -33.13 -17.17
CA ALA A 143 -11.08 -33.09 -18.42
C ALA A 143 -9.58 -33.31 -18.23
N PHE A 144 -9.13 -33.31 -17.02
CA PHE A 144 -7.76 -33.54 -16.55
C PHE A 144 -7.33 -34.99 -16.52
N ARG A 145 -8.27 -35.93 -16.39
CA ARG A 145 -8.00 -37.39 -16.36
C ARG A 145 -8.41 -37.97 -17.70
N GLY A 146 -7.46 -38.20 -18.59
CA GLY A 146 -7.66 -38.81 -19.89
C GLY A 146 -8.56 -40.04 -19.87
N GLY A 147 -9.87 -39.87 -19.75
CA GLY A 147 -10.89 -40.88 -20.05
C GLY A 147 -11.49 -41.67 -18.88
N ASP A 148 -11.09 -41.52 -17.64
CA ASP A 148 -11.75 -42.20 -16.51
C ASP A 148 -12.71 -41.24 -15.78
N ALA A 149 -13.98 -41.30 -16.13
CA ALA A 149 -15.08 -40.52 -15.59
C ALA A 149 -15.51 -40.89 -14.14
N ALA A 150 -14.70 -41.63 -13.41
CA ALA A 150 -15.13 -42.27 -12.15
C ALA A 150 -14.47 -41.72 -10.88
N ALA A 151 -13.65 -40.66 -10.97
CA ALA A 151 -13.09 -40.02 -9.78
C ALA A 151 -13.36 -38.53 -9.84
N ALA A 152 -14.28 -38.11 -9.00
CA ALA A 152 -14.63 -36.72 -8.82
C ALA A 152 -13.41 -35.87 -8.52
N ASP A 153 -13.31 -34.69 -9.14
CA ASP A 153 -12.27 -33.73 -8.90
C ASP A 153 -12.61 -32.94 -7.63
N ASP A 154 -12.08 -33.41 -6.50
CA ASP A 154 -12.24 -32.75 -5.22
C ASP A 154 -11.34 -31.50 -5.17
N VAL A 155 -11.94 -30.34 -5.03
CA VAL A 155 -11.22 -29.10 -4.70
C VAL A 155 -11.02 -29.05 -3.19
N ASP A 156 -9.81 -28.67 -2.76
CA ASP A 156 -9.53 -28.54 -1.34
C ASP A 156 -10.15 -27.25 -0.77
N PRO A 157 -11.17 -27.34 0.08
CA PRO A 157 -11.88 -26.16 0.59
C PRO A 157 -11.07 -25.33 1.60
N ARG A 158 -9.86 -25.74 1.95
CA ARG A 158 -8.98 -25.00 2.84
C ARG A 158 -8.29 -23.82 2.14
N PHE A 159 -8.25 -23.83 0.78
CA PHE A 159 -7.47 -22.86 0.01
C PHE A 159 -8.32 -22.15 -1.03
N ALA A 160 -8.21 -20.82 -1.05
CA ALA A 160 -8.90 -20.00 -2.04
C ALA A 160 -8.40 -20.27 -3.47
N PRO A 161 -9.28 -20.24 -4.48
CA PRO A 161 -8.85 -20.15 -5.87
C PRO A 161 -8.19 -18.80 -6.15
N ALA A 162 -7.51 -18.66 -7.29
CA ALA A 162 -7.04 -17.37 -7.78
C ALA A 162 -7.46 -17.18 -9.25
N ILE A 163 -7.64 -15.92 -9.66
CA ILE A 163 -8.13 -15.53 -10.98
C ILE A 163 -7.24 -14.44 -11.57
N SER A 164 -6.94 -14.53 -12.87
CA SER A 164 -6.15 -13.53 -13.60
C SER A 164 -6.91 -12.21 -13.82
N GLY A 165 -6.20 -11.16 -14.24
CA GLY A 165 -6.77 -9.83 -14.42
C GLY A 165 -7.97 -9.75 -15.37
N ALA A 166 -7.99 -10.54 -16.45
CA ALA A 166 -9.10 -10.64 -17.38
C ALA A 166 -10.05 -11.82 -17.10
N GLY A 167 -9.86 -12.55 -16.01
CA GLY A 167 -10.68 -13.70 -15.65
C GLY A 167 -10.49 -14.93 -16.54
N SER A 168 -9.49 -14.95 -17.40
CA SER A 168 -9.26 -16.02 -18.39
C SER A 168 -8.43 -17.19 -17.86
N VAL A 169 -7.67 -17.00 -16.78
CA VAL A 169 -6.90 -18.05 -16.14
C VAL A 169 -7.34 -18.16 -14.69
N ILE A 170 -7.66 -19.38 -14.26
CA ILE A 170 -8.07 -19.68 -12.89
C ILE A 170 -7.16 -20.78 -12.36
N THR A 171 -6.75 -20.64 -11.09
CA THR A 171 -5.95 -21.63 -10.40
C THR A 171 -6.63 -22.05 -9.11
N TYR A 172 -6.52 -23.31 -8.76
CA TYR A 172 -7.09 -23.85 -7.52
C TYR A 172 -6.25 -25.01 -6.97
N THR A 173 -6.44 -25.30 -5.69
CA THR A 173 -5.84 -26.45 -5.05
C THR A 173 -6.76 -27.65 -5.19
N HIS A 174 -6.26 -28.70 -5.85
CA HIS A 174 -6.97 -29.95 -6.06
C HIS A 174 -6.55 -30.98 -5.01
N GLN A 175 -7.50 -31.73 -4.48
CA GLN A 175 -7.27 -32.84 -3.57
C GLN A 175 -7.37 -34.17 -4.31
N PHE A 176 -6.24 -34.90 -4.43
CA PHE A 176 -6.19 -36.12 -5.18
C PHE A 176 -6.82 -37.35 -4.46
N ASP A 177 -6.90 -37.31 -3.13
CA ASP A 177 -7.46 -38.37 -2.30
C ASP A 177 -8.01 -37.79 -0.99
N ALA A 178 -9.32 -37.84 -0.82
CA ALA A 178 -10.01 -37.34 0.38
C ALA A 178 -9.55 -38.03 1.68
N SER A 179 -9.02 -39.26 1.60
CA SER A 179 -8.45 -39.97 2.74
C SER A 179 -7.03 -39.53 3.11
N GLN A 180 -6.38 -38.74 2.25
CA GLN A 180 -5.03 -38.23 2.42
C GLN A 180 -5.01 -36.70 2.24
N PRO A 181 -5.32 -35.94 3.29
CA PRO A 181 -5.52 -34.48 3.18
C PRO A 181 -4.28 -33.70 2.73
N ASP A 182 -3.10 -34.29 2.77
CA ASP A 182 -1.84 -33.70 2.31
C ASP A 182 -1.51 -34.06 0.84
N LEU A 183 -2.33 -34.89 0.20
CA LEU A 183 -2.16 -35.26 -1.19
C LEU A 183 -2.89 -34.22 -2.08
N VAL A 184 -2.33 -33.01 -2.15
CA VAL A 184 -2.89 -31.87 -2.88
C VAL A 184 -1.94 -31.39 -3.96
N GLY A 185 -2.49 -30.76 -5.00
CA GLY A 185 -1.74 -30.14 -6.08
C GLY A 185 -2.44 -28.90 -6.61
N VAL A 186 -1.71 -28.03 -7.27
CA VAL A 186 -2.28 -26.82 -7.89
C VAL A 186 -2.56 -27.07 -9.37
N ILE A 187 -3.78 -26.78 -9.78
CA ILE A 187 -4.27 -26.86 -11.15
C ILE A 187 -4.41 -25.43 -11.71
N VAL A 188 -4.04 -25.28 -12.97
CA VAL A 188 -4.24 -24.04 -13.74
C VAL A 188 -5.15 -24.33 -14.92
N VAL A 189 -6.24 -23.61 -15.03
CA VAL A 189 -7.19 -23.68 -16.14
C VAL A 189 -7.09 -22.42 -16.99
N ASP A 190 -6.77 -22.59 -18.27
CA ASP A 190 -6.70 -21.51 -19.26
C ASP A 190 -7.94 -21.57 -20.17
N LEU A 191 -8.86 -20.67 -19.92
CA LEU A 191 -10.14 -20.62 -20.63
C LEU A 191 -10.04 -20.01 -22.03
N THR A 192 -8.87 -19.55 -22.44
CA THR A 192 -8.60 -19.16 -23.84
C THR A 192 -8.32 -20.38 -24.71
N VAL A 193 -8.01 -21.52 -24.09
CA VAL A 193 -7.80 -22.80 -24.76
C VAL A 193 -9.09 -23.61 -24.68
N PRO A 194 -9.63 -24.14 -25.79
CA PRO A 194 -10.85 -24.96 -25.76
C PRO A 194 -10.74 -26.18 -24.86
N ILE A 195 -11.87 -26.57 -24.24
CA ILE A 195 -11.95 -27.76 -23.39
C ILE A 195 -11.49 -29.00 -24.18
N GLY A 196 -10.67 -29.83 -23.56
CA GLY A 196 -10.13 -31.05 -24.17
C GLY A 196 -8.90 -30.82 -25.06
N GLN A 197 -8.48 -29.60 -25.26
CA GLN A 197 -7.23 -29.32 -25.96
C GLN A 197 -6.04 -29.28 -24.99
N PRO A 198 -4.84 -29.71 -25.42
CA PRO A 198 -3.62 -29.56 -24.59
C PRO A 198 -3.41 -28.11 -24.18
N GLY A 199 -3.21 -27.88 -22.88
CA GLY A 199 -3.01 -26.54 -22.31
C GLY A 199 -4.25 -25.92 -21.70
N HIS A 200 -5.46 -26.50 -21.88
CA HIS A 200 -6.68 -26.02 -21.24
C HIS A 200 -6.60 -26.14 -19.71
N ALA A 201 -6.22 -27.30 -19.22
CA ALA A 201 -5.97 -27.51 -17.78
C ALA A 201 -4.61 -28.18 -17.58
N LEU A 202 -3.79 -27.60 -16.72
CA LEU A 202 -2.42 -28.04 -16.48
C LEU A 202 -2.15 -28.11 -14.96
N PRO A 203 -1.51 -29.20 -14.48
CA PRO A 203 -0.93 -29.19 -13.14
C PRO A 203 0.29 -28.28 -13.14
N VAL A 204 0.45 -27.50 -12.07
CA VAL A 204 1.64 -26.68 -11.90
C VAL A 204 2.88 -27.56 -11.93
N ALA A 205 3.81 -27.21 -12.82
CA ALA A 205 5.12 -27.84 -12.99
C ALA A 205 5.13 -29.38 -13.17
N GLY A 206 4.01 -29.99 -13.46
CA GLY A 206 3.87 -31.43 -13.62
C GLY A 206 3.61 -31.88 -15.05
N THR A 207 4.32 -32.90 -15.54
CA THR A 207 3.86 -33.71 -16.65
C THR A 207 3.04 -34.86 -16.11
N PRO A 208 1.88 -35.18 -16.73
CA PRO A 208 1.12 -36.37 -16.35
C PRO A 208 2.05 -37.60 -16.35
N THR A 209 2.07 -38.37 -15.26
CA THR A 209 2.80 -39.64 -15.26
C THR A 209 1.91 -40.71 -15.88
N THR A 210 2.51 -41.67 -16.57
CA THR A 210 1.78 -42.82 -17.14
C THR A 210 1.35 -43.84 -16.07
N SER A 211 1.57 -43.56 -14.79
CA SER A 211 1.21 -44.44 -13.68
C SER A 211 -0.23 -44.17 -13.23
N PRO A 212 -1.12 -45.18 -13.26
CA PRO A 212 -2.51 -45.03 -12.86
C PRO A 212 -2.70 -44.71 -11.37
N ASN A 213 -1.69 -44.97 -10.52
CA ASN A 213 -1.76 -44.79 -9.07
C ASN A 213 -1.13 -43.47 -8.56
N THR A 214 -0.39 -42.75 -9.41
CA THR A 214 0.19 -41.45 -9.10
C THR A 214 0.17 -40.61 -10.38
N PRO A 215 -0.99 -40.10 -10.79
CA PRO A 215 -1.14 -39.35 -12.05
C PRO A 215 -0.29 -38.09 -12.11
N TYR A 216 0.21 -37.63 -10.98
CA TYR A 216 1.01 -36.42 -10.89
C TYR A 216 2.29 -36.63 -10.10
N ARG A 217 3.36 -36.04 -10.61
CA ARG A 217 4.70 -36.19 -10.04
C ARG A 217 4.91 -35.38 -8.76
N TYR A 218 4.04 -34.36 -8.53
CA TYR A 218 4.22 -33.38 -7.46
C TYR A 218 2.96 -33.24 -6.63
N VAL A 219 3.11 -33.45 -5.34
CA VAL A 219 2.05 -33.35 -4.32
C VAL A 219 2.49 -32.38 -3.22
N GLY A 220 1.53 -31.83 -2.47
CA GLY A 220 1.79 -30.85 -1.44
C GLY A 220 1.91 -29.43 -1.98
N LEU A 221 1.36 -29.16 -3.18
CA LEU A 221 1.28 -27.81 -3.75
C LEU A 221 -0.07 -27.18 -3.40
N ARG A 222 -0.07 -25.98 -2.85
CA ARG A 222 -1.27 -25.29 -2.38
C ARG A 222 -1.13 -23.77 -2.41
N GLU A 223 -2.20 -23.06 -2.07
CA GLU A 223 -2.25 -21.59 -1.94
C GLU A 223 -1.83 -20.89 -3.24
N PRO A 224 -2.51 -21.13 -4.37
CA PRO A 224 -2.11 -20.52 -5.62
C PRO A 224 -2.41 -19.03 -5.66
N SER A 225 -1.55 -18.27 -6.34
CA SER A 225 -1.76 -16.88 -6.72
C SER A 225 -1.28 -16.69 -8.16
N VAL A 226 -2.05 -16.01 -9.01
CA VAL A 226 -1.78 -15.88 -10.45
C VAL A 226 -1.64 -14.42 -10.86
N SER A 227 -0.70 -14.12 -11.78
CA SER A 227 -0.52 -12.79 -12.37
C SER A 227 -1.71 -12.40 -13.25
N ASP A 228 -1.89 -11.10 -13.51
CA ASP A 228 -3.02 -10.59 -14.29
C ASP A 228 -3.04 -11.10 -15.74
N ASP A 229 -1.87 -11.32 -16.33
CA ASP A 229 -1.72 -11.94 -17.66
C ASP A 229 -1.90 -13.47 -17.66
N GLY A 230 -2.00 -14.08 -16.46
CA GLY A 230 -2.10 -15.52 -16.27
C GLY A 230 -0.82 -16.29 -16.54
N GLN A 231 0.33 -15.63 -16.79
CA GLN A 231 1.58 -16.30 -17.11
C GLN A 231 2.26 -16.90 -15.89
N PHE A 232 2.29 -16.16 -14.77
CA PHE A 232 3.02 -16.56 -13.58
C PHE A 232 2.07 -17.05 -12.50
N VAL A 233 2.43 -18.20 -11.89
CA VAL A 233 1.68 -18.78 -10.76
C VAL A 233 2.62 -18.95 -9.58
N ALA A 234 2.35 -18.24 -8.49
CA ALA A 234 3.02 -18.44 -7.21
C ALA A 234 2.24 -19.48 -6.39
N PHE A 235 2.94 -20.31 -5.64
CA PHE A 235 2.35 -21.36 -4.83
C PHE A 235 3.26 -21.78 -3.67
N THR A 236 2.66 -22.38 -2.65
CA THR A 236 3.37 -23.03 -1.55
C THR A 236 3.58 -24.51 -1.83
N SER A 237 4.72 -25.05 -1.48
CA SER A 237 5.03 -26.49 -1.58
C SER A 237 5.60 -27.03 -0.28
N ASP A 238 5.03 -28.16 0.20
CA ASP A 238 5.53 -28.97 1.33
C ASP A 238 6.52 -30.04 0.90
N ALA A 239 7.10 -29.89 -0.26
CA ALA A 239 7.97 -30.90 -0.84
C ALA A 239 9.14 -31.24 0.08
N ASN A 240 9.06 -32.41 0.68
CA ASN A 240 10.19 -33.05 1.34
C ASN A 240 10.73 -34.19 0.45
N SER A 241 11.92 -34.70 0.77
CA SER A 241 12.60 -35.76 0.01
C SER A 241 11.80 -37.05 -0.17
N SER A 242 10.76 -37.28 0.61
CA SER A 242 9.87 -38.44 0.48
C SER A 242 8.76 -38.23 -0.56
N LYS A 243 8.51 -36.99 -0.99
CA LYS A 243 7.55 -36.62 -2.01
C LYS A 243 8.33 -36.11 -3.21
N SER A 244 8.53 -36.93 -4.24
CA SER A 244 9.33 -36.67 -5.45
C SER A 244 9.07 -35.31 -6.11
N VAL A 245 9.65 -34.26 -5.56
CA VAL A 245 9.66 -32.94 -6.19
C VAL A 245 10.98 -32.82 -6.94
N PRO A 246 11.01 -32.34 -8.18
CA PRO A 246 12.26 -32.02 -8.84
C PRO A 246 13.03 -31.02 -8.01
N ASP A 247 14.32 -31.14 -8.05
CA ASP A 247 15.23 -30.11 -7.60
C ASP A 247 15.08 -28.90 -8.53
N TRP A 248 14.03 -28.08 -8.29
CA TRP A 248 13.73 -26.89 -9.08
C TRP A 248 14.77 -25.78 -8.94
N ASN A 249 15.92 -26.08 -8.38
CA ASN A 249 17.09 -25.22 -8.37
C ASN A 249 18.35 -26.11 -8.25
N SER A 250 18.47 -27.11 -9.14
CA SER A 250 19.60 -28.03 -9.16
C SER A 250 20.93 -27.30 -9.17
N GLY A 251 21.62 -27.41 -8.11
CA GLY A 251 22.99 -26.92 -7.94
C GLY A 251 23.37 -26.68 -6.51
N GLN A 252 22.45 -26.48 -5.62
CA GLN A 252 22.77 -26.23 -4.21
C GLN A 252 21.72 -26.84 -3.30
N ILE A 253 22.05 -27.93 -2.71
CA ILE A 253 21.49 -28.60 -1.54
C ILE A 253 20.61 -29.83 -1.88
N PRO A 254 21.19 -31.03 -1.83
CA PRO A 254 20.45 -32.24 -1.52
C PRO A 254 20.16 -32.17 -0.01
N GLY A 255 18.95 -31.88 0.40
CA GLY A 255 18.60 -31.83 1.80
C GLY A 255 17.10 -31.77 1.97
N ASP A 256 16.60 -32.61 2.85
CA ASP A 256 15.25 -32.63 3.35
C ASP A 256 14.77 -31.19 3.68
N PHE A 257 13.84 -30.67 2.90
CA PHE A 257 13.09 -29.50 3.34
C PHE A 257 12.17 -29.96 4.46
N ALA A 258 12.55 -29.68 5.68
CA ALA A 258 11.69 -29.91 6.84
C ALA A 258 10.54 -28.85 6.91
N SER A 259 10.52 -27.89 5.97
CA SER A 259 9.63 -26.71 5.99
C SER A 259 9.02 -26.43 4.62
N SER A 260 7.81 -25.89 4.60
CA SER A 260 7.14 -25.43 3.38
C SER A 260 7.88 -24.24 2.75
N GLN A 261 7.86 -24.14 1.42
CA GLN A 261 8.55 -23.11 0.66
C GLN A 261 7.62 -22.48 -0.40
N VAL A 262 7.90 -21.24 -0.79
CA VAL A 262 7.18 -20.51 -1.85
C VAL A 262 7.95 -20.55 -3.15
N PHE A 263 7.24 -20.85 -4.23
CA PHE A 263 7.76 -20.96 -5.59
C PHE A 263 6.92 -20.11 -6.56
N VAL A 264 7.52 -19.80 -7.72
CA VAL A 264 6.84 -19.18 -8.87
C VAL A 264 7.09 -20.02 -10.10
N TRP A 265 6.01 -20.39 -10.80
CA TRP A 265 6.04 -21.06 -12.08
C TRP A 265 5.73 -20.09 -13.21
N ASP A 266 6.61 -20.05 -14.21
CA ASP A 266 6.40 -19.42 -15.50
C ASP A 266 5.86 -20.48 -16.47
N ARG A 267 4.53 -20.51 -16.66
CA ARG A 267 3.86 -21.56 -17.45
C ARG A 267 4.14 -21.45 -18.96
N LEU A 268 4.62 -20.31 -19.42
CA LEU A 268 4.97 -20.10 -20.83
C LEU A 268 6.46 -20.37 -21.10
N ASN A 269 7.26 -20.65 -20.09
CA ASN A 269 8.67 -21.00 -20.26
C ASN A 269 8.79 -22.43 -20.81
N PRO A 270 9.38 -22.64 -22.01
CA PRO A 270 9.49 -23.96 -22.63
C PRO A 270 10.51 -24.88 -21.92
N ASP A 271 11.40 -24.33 -21.09
CA ASP A 271 12.37 -25.11 -20.33
C ASP A 271 11.81 -25.47 -18.94
N PRO A 272 11.39 -26.72 -18.71
CA PRO A 272 10.80 -27.09 -17.44
C PRO A 272 11.78 -26.98 -16.26
N ASN A 273 13.09 -26.98 -16.48
CA ASN A 273 14.10 -26.86 -15.43
C ASN A 273 14.26 -25.40 -14.96
N ASN A 274 13.90 -24.44 -15.81
CA ASN A 274 13.96 -23.00 -15.52
C ASN A 274 12.60 -22.36 -15.37
N ALA A 275 11.51 -23.12 -15.57
CA ALA A 275 10.15 -22.63 -15.47
C ALA A 275 9.72 -22.33 -14.02
N VAL A 276 10.30 -23.01 -13.04
CA VAL A 276 9.99 -22.82 -11.61
C VAL A 276 11.18 -22.21 -10.88
N LYS A 277 10.92 -21.13 -10.15
CA LYS A 277 11.90 -20.48 -9.29
C LYS A 277 11.41 -20.45 -7.86
N ARG A 278 12.32 -20.66 -6.90
CA ARG A 278 12.01 -20.50 -5.47
C ARG A 278 12.05 -19.02 -5.10
N ALA A 279 10.95 -18.52 -4.54
CA ALA A 279 10.86 -17.17 -4.03
C ALA A 279 11.41 -17.05 -2.60
N SER A 280 11.27 -18.09 -1.78
CA SER A 280 11.80 -18.14 -0.41
C SER A 280 13.25 -18.66 -0.36
N LEU A 281 14.15 -18.00 -1.08
CA LEU A 281 15.57 -18.36 -1.16
C LEU A 281 16.40 -17.21 -0.57
N GLY A 282 17.03 -17.45 0.59
CA GLY A 282 17.95 -16.47 1.17
C GLY A 282 19.25 -16.32 0.36
N PRO A 283 20.02 -15.24 0.60
CA PRO A 283 21.22 -14.94 -0.19
C PRO A 283 22.28 -16.04 -0.20
N ASP A 284 22.42 -16.75 0.92
CA ASP A 284 23.46 -17.76 1.11
C ASP A 284 22.92 -19.20 1.22
N SER A 285 21.61 -19.35 1.37
CA SER A 285 21.01 -20.67 1.62
C SER A 285 19.48 -20.67 1.48
N VAL A 286 18.90 -21.87 1.45
CA VAL A 286 17.45 -22.08 1.55
C VAL A 286 16.91 -21.47 2.84
N ALA A 287 15.67 -20.98 2.81
CA ALA A 287 14.97 -20.54 4.01
C ALA A 287 15.00 -21.62 5.09
N ASN A 288 15.40 -21.22 6.30
CA ASN A 288 15.51 -22.13 7.44
C ASN A 288 14.22 -22.24 8.28
N GLY A 289 13.09 -21.81 7.72
CA GLY A 289 11.75 -21.88 8.28
C GLY A 289 10.67 -21.99 7.20
N ASP A 290 9.42 -22.17 7.62
CA ASP A 290 8.27 -22.26 6.72
C ASP A 290 8.02 -20.96 5.96
N ALA A 291 7.63 -21.08 4.69
CA ALA A 291 7.12 -19.99 3.88
C ALA A 291 5.77 -20.39 3.25
N SER A 292 4.80 -19.46 3.24
CA SER A 292 3.41 -19.71 2.84
C SER A 292 2.70 -18.43 2.39
N SER A 293 1.46 -18.60 1.95
CA SER A 293 0.53 -17.52 1.61
C SER A 293 1.10 -16.55 0.56
N PRO A 294 1.53 -17.02 -0.61
CA PRO A 294 2.06 -16.16 -1.65
C PRO A 294 0.97 -15.26 -2.26
N ALA A 295 1.35 -14.02 -2.56
CA ALA A 295 0.57 -13.08 -3.37
C ALA A 295 1.48 -12.48 -4.44
N ILE A 296 1.09 -12.60 -5.72
CA ILE A 296 1.91 -12.18 -6.87
C ILE A 296 1.40 -10.87 -7.46
N SER A 297 2.31 -10.00 -7.94
CA SER A 297 1.98 -8.76 -8.66
C SER A 297 1.38 -9.05 -10.04
N ALA A 298 0.72 -8.04 -10.64
CA ALA A 298 0.02 -8.21 -11.91
C ALA A 298 0.92 -8.70 -13.05
N ASP A 299 2.15 -8.22 -13.11
CA ASP A 299 3.15 -8.59 -14.11
C ASP A 299 4.01 -9.80 -13.71
N GLY A 300 3.74 -10.41 -12.56
CA GLY A 300 4.52 -11.52 -12.02
C GLY A 300 5.93 -11.16 -11.56
N THR A 301 6.28 -9.87 -11.48
CA THR A 301 7.64 -9.43 -11.09
C THR A 301 7.89 -9.63 -9.60
N TYR A 302 6.89 -9.36 -8.76
CA TYR A 302 7.02 -9.43 -7.31
C TYR A 302 6.12 -10.51 -6.69
N VAL A 303 6.62 -11.15 -5.65
CA VAL A 303 5.85 -12.08 -4.81
C VAL A 303 6.00 -11.70 -3.35
N ALA A 304 4.90 -11.36 -2.70
CA ALA A 304 4.84 -11.22 -1.25
C ALA A 304 4.51 -12.58 -0.63
N PHE A 305 5.11 -12.90 0.49
CA PHE A 305 4.86 -14.15 1.22
C PHE A 305 5.16 -14.00 2.71
N ALA A 306 4.58 -14.86 3.52
CA ALA A 306 4.89 -14.98 4.94
C ALA A 306 5.94 -16.08 5.18
N SER A 307 6.89 -15.84 6.10
CA SER A 307 7.87 -16.88 6.46
C SER A 307 8.35 -16.76 7.89
N THR A 308 8.56 -17.90 8.53
CA THR A 308 9.22 -18.03 9.85
C THR A 308 10.74 -18.10 9.75
N ALA A 309 11.31 -18.10 8.53
CA ALA A 309 12.74 -18.15 8.30
C ALA A 309 13.44 -16.86 8.76
N VAL A 310 14.60 -17.01 9.36
CA VAL A 310 15.39 -15.88 9.91
C VAL A 310 16.62 -15.55 9.03
N ASN A 311 16.81 -16.24 7.91
CA ASN A 311 17.97 -16.12 7.03
C ASN A 311 17.67 -15.52 5.64
N LEU A 312 16.47 -14.96 5.44
CA LEU A 312 16.07 -14.45 4.11
C LEU A 312 16.66 -13.08 3.78
N VAL A 313 16.95 -12.24 4.77
CA VAL A 313 17.52 -10.90 4.59
C VAL A 313 18.75 -10.72 5.46
N ILE A 314 19.89 -10.40 4.81
CA ILE A 314 21.15 -10.17 5.53
C ILE A 314 21.03 -8.91 6.41
N GLY A 315 21.48 -9.02 7.66
CA GLY A 315 21.52 -7.89 8.59
C GLY A 315 20.16 -7.50 9.19
N ALA A 316 19.10 -8.24 8.90
CA ALA A 316 17.83 -8.05 9.56
C ALA A 316 17.90 -8.52 11.02
N SER A 317 17.44 -7.66 11.94
CA SER A 317 17.23 -8.00 13.35
C SER A 317 15.80 -8.50 13.52
N LEU A 318 15.64 -9.80 13.67
CA LEU A 318 14.34 -10.45 13.85
C LEU A 318 14.12 -10.83 15.32
N PRO A 319 12.87 -10.95 15.79
CA PRO A 319 12.58 -11.33 17.16
C PRO A 319 13.11 -12.74 17.46
N PRO A 320 13.49 -13.00 18.73
CA PRO A 320 14.03 -14.30 19.13
C PRO A 320 12.98 -15.41 19.00
N CYS A 321 13.40 -16.58 18.51
CA CYS A 321 12.56 -17.76 18.41
C CYS A 321 12.47 -18.45 19.78
N ILE A 322 11.29 -18.32 20.45
CA ILE A 322 11.00 -19.01 21.72
C ILE A 322 10.04 -20.13 21.44
N ASN A 323 10.20 -21.26 21.10
CA ASN A 323 9.35 -22.35 20.64
C ASN A 323 9.10 -22.34 19.13
N SER A 324 8.74 -21.23 18.54
CA SER A 324 8.65 -20.98 17.10
C SER A 324 9.05 -19.54 16.78
N CYS A 325 9.59 -19.29 15.59
CA CYS A 325 9.89 -17.95 15.13
C CYS A 325 8.59 -17.24 14.72
N PRO A 326 8.34 -16.00 15.15
CA PRO A 326 7.22 -15.21 14.62
C PRO A 326 7.36 -15.03 13.12
N PRO A 327 6.32 -15.34 12.32
CA PRO A 327 6.38 -15.16 10.87
C PRO A 327 6.57 -13.70 10.50
N GLN A 328 7.30 -13.45 9.43
CA GLN A 328 7.50 -12.13 8.86
C GLN A 328 6.97 -12.11 7.44
N VAL A 329 6.59 -10.94 6.93
CA VAL A 329 6.21 -10.75 5.53
C VAL A 329 7.39 -10.22 4.74
N TYR A 330 7.65 -10.85 3.60
CA TYR A 330 8.73 -10.54 2.66
C TYR A 330 8.17 -10.26 1.28
N ARG A 331 8.92 -9.52 0.46
CA ARG A 331 8.69 -9.35 -0.98
C ARG A 331 9.93 -9.84 -1.75
N TYR A 332 9.72 -10.82 -2.62
CA TYR A 332 10.72 -11.32 -3.56
C TYR A 332 10.57 -10.62 -4.91
N ASN A 333 11.66 -10.19 -5.50
CA ASN A 333 11.73 -9.70 -6.87
C ASN A 333 12.26 -10.82 -7.79
N ARG A 334 11.43 -11.29 -8.72
CA ARG A 334 11.77 -12.38 -9.63
C ARG A 334 12.83 -12.01 -10.66
N ALA A 335 12.98 -10.71 -11.00
CA ALA A 335 13.90 -10.24 -12.03
C ALA A 335 15.36 -10.34 -11.57
N ASP A 336 15.65 -9.98 -10.32
CA ASP A 336 17.01 -9.93 -9.77
C ASP A 336 17.26 -10.91 -8.60
N GLY A 337 16.20 -11.58 -8.12
CA GLY A 337 16.29 -12.54 -7.02
C GLY A 337 16.36 -11.90 -5.63
N THR A 338 16.19 -10.60 -5.51
CA THR A 338 16.28 -9.90 -4.22
C THR A 338 15.05 -10.16 -3.34
N ILE A 339 15.29 -10.23 -2.02
CA ILE A 339 14.23 -10.32 -1.00
C ILE A 339 14.35 -9.15 -0.06
N VAL A 340 13.25 -8.48 0.21
CA VAL A 340 13.16 -7.41 1.20
C VAL A 340 12.17 -7.77 2.31
N LEU A 341 12.49 -7.38 3.54
CA LEU A 341 11.58 -7.52 4.68
C LEU A 341 10.53 -6.42 4.61
N VAL A 342 9.26 -6.79 4.47
CA VAL A 342 8.13 -5.86 4.39
C VAL A 342 7.62 -5.48 5.78
N SER A 343 7.44 -6.47 6.66
CA SER A 343 7.00 -6.27 8.05
C SER A 343 8.13 -5.75 8.95
N ARG A 344 8.73 -4.62 8.57
CA ARG A 344 9.86 -4.00 9.26
C ARG A 344 9.48 -2.68 9.90
N VAL A 345 10.19 -2.31 10.94
CA VAL A 345 10.11 -0.95 11.51
C VAL A 345 10.40 0.06 10.40
N PRO A 346 9.58 1.12 10.24
CA PRO A 346 9.79 2.15 9.23
C PRO A 346 11.20 2.75 9.24
N ALA A 347 11.68 3.19 8.08
CA ALA A 347 13.05 3.67 7.92
C ALA A 347 13.31 5.01 8.66
N ASP A 348 12.27 5.80 8.87
CA ASP A 348 12.29 7.04 9.66
C ASP A 348 12.44 6.78 11.18
N VAL A 349 12.04 5.58 11.65
CA VAL A 349 12.15 5.17 13.05
C VAL A 349 13.45 4.44 13.33
N SER A 350 13.95 3.63 12.39
CA SER A 350 15.19 2.87 12.55
C SER A 350 15.96 2.74 11.24
N THR A 351 17.24 3.08 11.27
CA THR A 351 18.17 2.83 10.15
C THR A 351 18.55 1.35 10.01
N GLN A 352 18.28 0.54 11.03
CA GLN A 352 18.46 -0.91 10.99
C GLN A 352 17.19 -1.59 10.47
N ILE A 353 17.36 -2.69 9.77
CA ILE A 353 16.24 -3.53 9.36
C ILE A 353 15.76 -4.35 10.56
N VAL A 354 14.74 -3.85 11.26
CA VAL A 354 14.14 -4.51 12.44
C VAL A 354 12.79 -5.08 12.07
N GLY A 355 12.59 -6.37 12.27
CA GLY A 355 11.33 -7.04 11.96
C GLY A 355 10.23 -6.82 13.00
N SER A 356 9.03 -7.23 12.64
CA SER A 356 7.85 -7.27 13.49
C SER A 356 8.12 -8.13 14.74
N ASP A 357 7.84 -7.60 15.94
CA ASP A 357 8.11 -8.28 17.22
C ASP A 357 7.17 -9.46 17.50
N LEU A 358 5.92 -9.42 17.02
CA LEU A 358 4.91 -10.45 17.23
C LEU A 358 4.47 -11.14 15.91
N GLY A 359 5.20 -10.88 14.82
CA GLY A 359 4.95 -11.52 13.54
C GLY A 359 3.93 -10.79 12.65
N ALA A 360 3.94 -11.19 11.36
CA ALA A 360 3.05 -10.70 10.32
C ALA A 360 2.70 -11.83 9.35
N THR A 361 1.46 -11.87 8.87
CA THR A 361 0.90 -12.95 8.04
C THR A 361 -0.08 -12.41 7.00
N GLN A 362 -0.61 -13.28 6.14
CA GLN A 362 -1.66 -12.99 5.17
C GLN A 362 -1.32 -11.79 4.26
N PRO A 363 -0.20 -11.82 3.53
CA PRO A 363 0.14 -10.74 2.63
C PRO A 363 -0.82 -10.63 1.45
N ALA A 364 -1.07 -9.39 1.01
CA ALA A 364 -1.67 -9.05 -0.27
C ALA A 364 -0.83 -7.96 -0.93
N ILE A 365 -0.71 -7.97 -2.25
CA ILE A 365 0.21 -7.09 -2.99
C ILE A 365 -0.54 -6.27 -4.05
N SER A 366 -0.12 -5.04 -4.30
CA SER A 366 -0.60 -4.20 -5.41
C SER A 366 -0.10 -4.71 -6.76
N SER A 367 -0.73 -4.27 -7.86
CA SER A 367 -0.37 -4.72 -9.21
C SER A 367 1.07 -4.45 -9.60
N ASP A 368 1.63 -3.34 -9.14
CA ASP A 368 3.02 -2.93 -9.38
C ASP A 368 4.01 -3.46 -8.31
N GLY A 369 3.50 -4.16 -7.29
CA GLY A 369 4.31 -4.69 -6.20
C GLY A 369 4.83 -3.66 -5.20
N SER A 370 4.49 -2.38 -5.34
CA SER A 370 4.98 -1.31 -4.46
C SER A 370 4.36 -1.35 -3.07
N GLN A 371 3.10 -1.77 -2.96
CA GLN A 371 2.37 -1.84 -1.70
C GLN A 371 2.04 -3.28 -1.31
N VAL A 372 2.23 -3.58 -0.03
CA VAL A 372 1.89 -4.88 0.55
C VAL A 372 1.06 -4.67 1.81
N ALA A 373 -0.17 -5.19 1.82
CA ALA A 373 -0.99 -5.27 3.01
C ALA A 373 -0.72 -6.57 3.75
N PHE A 374 -0.81 -6.57 5.06
CA PHE A 374 -0.63 -7.77 5.89
C PHE A 374 -1.33 -7.63 7.25
N VAL A 375 -1.53 -8.76 7.90
CA VAL A 375 -2.09 -8.83 9.25
C VAL A 375 -0.96 -8.97 10.26
N THR A 376 -1.01 -8.20 11.35
CA THR A 376 -0.01 -8.27 12.41
C THR A 376 -0.59 -7.95 13.78
N ARG A 377 0.07 -8.49 14.82
CA ARG A 377 -0.15 -8.11 16.23
C ARG A 377 1.02 -7.28 16.77
N SER A 378 1.92 -6.89 15.90
CA SER A 378 3.16 -6.21 16.25
C SER A 378 2.92 -4.93 17.02
N THR A 379 3.81 -4.68 17.98
CA THR A 379 3.80 -3.45 18.79
C THR A 379 4.84 -2.44 18.34
N ASN A 380 5.81 -2.84 17.51
CA ASN A 380 6.93 -2.02 17.09
C ASN A 380 6.83 -1.46 15.66
N LEU A 381 5.85 -1.87 14.86
CA LEU A 381 5.73 -1.43 13.45
C LEU A 381 5.08 -0.05 13.29
N LEU A 382 4.31 0.38 14.26
CA LEU A 382 3.65 1.68 14.26
C LEU A 382 3.99 2.41 15.56
N THR A 383 4.41 3.65 15.43
CA THR A 383 4.67 4.55 16.55
C THR A 383 3.40 4.89 17.34
N THR A 384 2.22 4.64 16.78
CA THR A 384 0.92 4.87 17.40
C THR A 384 0.06 3.61 17.41
N ARG A 385 0.33 2.68 18.34
CA ARG A 385 -0.66 1.67 18.69
C ARG A 385 -1.42 2.16 19.92
N PRO A 386 -2.74 2.42 19.82
CA PRO A 386 -3.54 2.62 21.02
C PRO A 386 -3.49 1.32 21.85
N ALA A 387 -3.27 1.45 23.13
CA ALA A 387 -3.62 0.40 24.06
C ALA A 387 -5.14 0.25 24.01
N VAL A 388 -5.64 -0.62 23.15
CA VAL A 388 -7.03 -1.09 23.27
C VAL A 388 -7.02 -1.99 24.51
N GLY A 389 -7.84 -1.67 25.50
CA GLY A 389 -7.99 -2.44 26.73
C GLY A 389 -8.69 -3.79 26.50
N GLY A 390 -8.20 -4.57 25.54
CA GLY A 390 -8.57 -5.94 25.21
C GLY A 390 -7.29 -6.75 25.08
N ALA A 391 -7.31 -8.01 25.48
CA ALA A 391 -6.18 -8.93 25.37
C ALA A 391 -5.58 -8.86 23.95
N ALA A 392 -4.26 -8.98 23.84
CA ALA A 392 -3.45 -8.93 22.62
C ALA A 392 -3.77 -10.04 21.58
N THR A 393 -5.06 -10.35 21.38
CA THR A 393 -5.57 -11.41 20.48
C THR A 393 -5.95 -10.90 19.11
N ASP A 394 -6.04 -9.56 18.94
CA ASP A 394 -6.64 -8.96 17.76
C ASP A 394 -5.56 -8.47 16.79
N GLY A 395 -5.63 -8.90 15.51
CA GLY A 395 -4.71 -8.48 14.46
C GLY A 395 -5.10 -7.12 13.86
N ASP A 396 -4.10 -6.30 13.52
CA ASP A 396 -4.27 -5.10 12.70
C ASP A 396 -3.98 -5.42 11.23
N VAL A 397 -4.67 -4.75 10.30
CA VAL A 397 -4.27 -4.70 8.90
C VAL A 397 -3.40 -3.47 8.68
N LEU A 398 -2.15 -3.71 8.33
CA LEU A 398 -1.20 -2.66 7.94
C LEU A 398 -0.93 -2.73 6.45
N VAL A 399 -0.56 -1.60 5.86
CA VAL A 399 -0.07 -1.49 4.48
C VAL A 399 1.33 -0.88 4.53
N SER A 400 2.28 -1.55 3.90
CA SER A 400 3.63 -1.05 3.70
C SER A 400 3.80 -0.55 2.28
N ASP A 401 4.32 0.67 2.12
CA ASP A 401 5.02 1.07 0.92
C ASP A 401 6.43 0.49 1.02
N VAL A 402 6.68 -0.57 0.25
CA VAL A 402 7.88 -1.38 0.42
C VAL A 402 9.14 -0.63 0.04
N ASP A 403 9.06 0.20 -0.99
CA ASP A 403 10.21 0.92 -1.55
C ASP A 403 10.57 2.15 -0.70
N GLN A 404 9.59 2.75 -0.02
CA GLN A 404 9.80 3.84 0.94
C GLN A 404 10.10 3.33 2.35
N ALA A 405 9.83 2.06 2.62
CA ALA A 405 9.85 1.48 3.96
C ALA A 405 8.94 2.23 4.95
N GLU A 406 7.81 2.71 4.47
CA GLU A 406 6.76 3.34 5.25
C GLU A 406 5.64 2.35 5.54
N ILE A 407 5.04 2.45 6.71
CA ILE A 407 3.92 1.59 7.11
C ILE A 407 2.80 2.47 7.71
N HIS A 408 1.56 2.18 7.30
CA HIS A 408 0.39 2.81 7.87
C HIS A 408 -0.71 1.78 8.16
N ARG A 409 -1.62 2.12 9.09
CA ARG A 409 -2.72 1.25 9.47
C ARG A 409 -3.90 1.43 8.51
N ALA A 410 -4.39 0.32 7.94
CA ALA A 410 -5.63 0.28 7.19
C ALA A 410 -6.84 -0.05 8.09
N SER A 411 -6.67 -0.86 9.13
CA SER A 411 -7.74 -1.19 10.08
C SER A 411 -8.05 -0.02 11.03
N VAL A 412 -8.68 1.03 10.48
CA VAL A 412 -9.11 2.24 11.22
C VAL A 412 -10.63 2.36 11.20
N MET A 413 -11.19 3.01 12.20
CA MET A 413 -12.65 3.27 12.30
C MET A 413 -13.11 4.28 11.22
N ALA A 414 -14.39 4.59 11.21
CA ALA A 414 -15.03 5.51 10.27
C ALA A 414 -14.42 6.94 10.27
N ASP A 415 -13.73 7.33 11.34
CA ASP A 415 -12.98 8.59 11.42
C ASP A 415 -11.66 8.59 10.64
N GLY A 416 -11.25 7.42 10.11
CA GLY A 416 -10.01 7.24 9.36
C GLY A 416 -8.73 7.29 10.18
N VAL A 417 -8.82 7.42 11.50
CA VAL A 417 -7.68 7.62 12.43
C VAL A 417 -7.68 6.60 13.57
N THR A 418 -8.82 6.41 14.22
CA THR A 418 -8.93 5.53 15.39
C THR A 418 -8.79 4.07 14.95
N PRO A 419 -7.89 3.29 15.57
CA PRO A 419 -7.76 1.87 15.27
C PRO A 419 -9.04 1.09 15.55
N ALA A 420 -9.31 0.10 14.71
CA ALA A 420 -10.44 -0.80 14.91
C ALA A 420 -10.18 -1.73 16.11
N PRO A 421 -11.13 -1.87 17.04
CA PRO A 421 -10.91 -2.58 18.31
C PRO A 421 -11.15 -4.09 18.22
N ALA A 422 -10.89 -4.74 17.06
CA ALA A 422 -11.20 -6.17 16.91
C ALA A 422 -10.28 -6.87 15.89
N ALA A 423 -10.36 -8.21 15.86
CA ALA A 423 -9.57 -9.04 14.96
C ALA A 423 -9.92 -8.77 13.48
N ASN A 424 -8.92 -8.36 12.73
CA ASN A 424 -8.99 -8.10 11.30
C ASN A 424 -8.20 -9.19 10.55
N ALA A 425 -8.66 -9.60 9.37
CA ALA A 425 -8.04 -10.67 8.61
C ALA A 425 -8.30 -10.51 7.09
N HIS A 426 -7.65 -11.36 6.30
CA HIS A 426 -7.83 -11.54 4.87
C HIS A 426 -7.77 -10.22 4.05
N PRO A 427 -6.72 -9.40 4.21
CA PRO A 427 -6.57 -8.18 3.43
C PRO A 427 -6.43 -8.49 1.94
N LYS A 428 -7.02 -7.64 1.09
CA LYS A 428 -6.80 -7.60 -0.35
C LYS A 428 -6.62 -6.15 -0.78
N LEU A 429 -5.83 -5.95 -1.82
CA LEU A 429 -5.54 -4.65 -2.40
C LEU A 429 -6.11 -4.52 -3.80
N SER A 430 -6.60 -3.32 -4.16
CA SER A 430 -6.81 -2.95 -5.56
C SER A 430 -5.46 -2.84 -6.31
N ALA A 431 -5.50 -2.74 -7.63
CA ALA A 431 -4.30 -2.66 -8.47
C ALA A 431 -3.30 -1.58 -8.02
N THR A 432 -3.79 -0.43 -7.63
CA THR A 432 -2.97 0.70 -7.17
C THR A 432 -2.61 0.65 -5.68
N GLY A 433 -3.05 -0.38 -4.94
CA GLY A 433 -2.95 -0.39 -3.48
C GLY A 433 -3.85 0.63 -2.76
N ARG A 434 -4.61 1.45 -3.52
CA ARG A 434 -5.42 2.54 -2.97
C ARG A 434 -6.63 2.05 -2.17
N VAL A 435 -7.22 0.94 -2.56
CA VAL A 435 -8.33 0.31 -1.84
C VAL A 435 -7.82 -0.93 -1.14
N VAL A 436 -8.06 -0.97 0.16
CA VAL A 436 -7.78 -2.12 1.01
C VAL A 436 -9.11 -2.67 1.50
N VAL A 437 -9.41 -3.92 1.20
CA VAL A 437 -10.57 -4.62 1.78
C VAL A 437 -10.08 -5.70 2.71
N PHE A 438 -10.80 -5.91 3.80
CA PHE A 438 -10.50 -6.94 4.81
C PHE A 438 -11.76 -7.30 5.58
N ASP A 439 -11.75 -8.39 6.29
CA ASP A 439 -12.82 -8.72 7.21
C ASP A 439 -12.45 -8.43 8.67
N THR A 440 -13.45 -8.11 9.48
CA THR A 440 -13.26 -7.69 10.87
C THR A 440 -14.39 -8.21 11.76
N LEU A 441 -14.08 -8.43 13.04
CA LEU A 441 -15.07 -8.69 14.10
C LEU A 441 -15.56 -7.39 14.79
N ALA A 442 -15.09 -6.23 14.38
CA ALA A 442 -15.44 -4.92 14.94
C ALA A 442 -16.80 -4.41 14.44
N GLY A 443 -17.87 -5.20 14.60
CA GLY A 443 -19.18 -4.94 14.02
C GLY A 443 -19.73 -3.53 14.22
N THR A 444 -19.67 -3.02 15.44
CA THR A 444 -20.22 -1.71 15.81
C THR A 444 -19.33 -0.52 15.43
N ALA A 445 -18.04 -0.77 15.17
CA ALA A 445 -17.05 0.29 14.92
C ALA A 445 -17.16 0.94 13.54
N TYR A 446 -17.72 0.23 12.55
CA TYR A 446 -17.74 0.66 11.15
C TYR A 446 -19.11 1.08 10.64
N SER A 447 -20.20 0.80 11.35
CA SER A 447 -21.55 1.09 10.89
C SER A 447 -22.32 1.97 11.87
N PRO A 448 -22.88 3.10 11.42
CA PRO A 448 -23.87 3.84 12.22
C PRO A 448 -25.19 3.09 12.38
N LEU A 449 -25.39 1.96 11.69
CA LEU A 449 -26.53 1.05 11.83
C LEU A 449 -26.25 -0.11 12.78
N ALA A 450 -25.32 0.08 13.68
CA ALA A 450 -24.63 -0.89 14.54
C ALA A 450 -25.51 -1.73 15.46
N ASP A 451 -26.79 -1.42 15.62
CA ASP A 451 -27.68 -2.14 16.56
C ASP A 451 -28.12 -3.53 16.06
N ARG A 452 -27.61 -4.00 14.92
CA ARG A 452 -28.17 -5.20 14.27
C ARG A 452 -27.20 -6.36 14.04
N VAL A 453 -25.89 -6.19 14.24
CA VAL A 453 -24.93 -7.28 14.05
C VAL A 453 -24.14 -7.51 15.33
N PRO A 454 -24.21 -8.73 15.90
CA PRO A 454 -23.38 -9.10 17.04
C PRO A 454 -21.87 -9.01 16.68
N ASP A 455 -21.03 -8.60 17.63
CA ASP A 455 -19.55 -8.56 17.49
C ASP A 455 -18.92 -9.94 17.21
N SER A 456 -19.73 -11.00 17.21
CA SER A 456 -19.33 -12.37 16.86
C SER A 456 -19.36 -12.65 15.35
N ILE A 457 -19.94 -11.76 14.52
CA ILE A 457 -20.04 -11.94 13.06
C ILE A 457 -19.01 -11.07 12.36
N ARG A 458 -18.18 -11.68 11.51
CA ARG A 458 -17.23 -10.96 10.66
C ARG A 458 -17.96 -10.06 9.66
N GLN A 459 -17.44 -8.88 9.47
CA GLN A 459 -17.89 -7.89 8.49
C GLN A 459 -16.78 -7.57 7.52
N VAL A 460 -17.14 -7.33 6.25
CA VAL A 460 -16.19 -6.86 5.25
C VAL A 460 -16.14 -5.33 5.24
N VAL A 461 -14.95 -4.79 5.32
CA VAL A 461 -14.67 -3.35 5.33
C VAL A 461 -13.77 -3.00 4.15
N GLY A 462 -14.10 -1.91 3.45
CA GLY A 462 -13.25 -1.33 2.42
C GLY A 462 -12.77 0.06 2.82
N ILE A 463 -11.46 0.25 2.87
CA ILE A 463 -10.81 1.53 3.14
C ILE A 463 -10.22 2.06 1.85
N THR A 464 -10.47 3.34 1.52
CA THR A 464 -9.83 4.02 0.41
C THR A 464 -8.73 4.93 0.93
N GLN A 465 -7.51 4.68 0.51
CA GLN A 465 -6.36 5.53 0.74
C GLN A 465 -6.30 6.57 -0.37
N GLN A 466 -6.54 7.84 -0.04
CA GLN A 466 -6.56 8.89 -1.05
C GLN A 466 -5.20 9.59 -1.15
N PRO A 467 -4.66 9.82 -2.37
CA PRO A 467 -3.53 10.70 -2.56
C PRO A 467 -3.94 12.15 -2.26
N GLN A 468 -3.04 12.91 -1.68
CA GLN A 468 -3.16 14.36 -1.52
C GLN A 468 -2.21 15.02 -2.52
N LEU A 469 -2.77 15.54 -3.59
CA LEU A 469 -1.99 16.04 -4.72
C LEU A 469 -1.83 17.56 -4.63
N SER A 470 -0.61 18.00 -4.85
CA SER A 470 -0.30 19.41 -5.06
C SER A 470 0.51 19.58 -6.35
N ILE A 471 0.24 20.66 -7.05
CA ILE A 471 0.96 21.10 -8.24
C ILE A 471 0.96 22.63 -8.22
N ALA A 472 2.15 23.23 -8.39
CA ALA A 472 2.30 24.66 -8.35
C ALA A 472 1.71 25.34 -9.60
N ASP A 473 1.18 26.56 -9.44
CA ASP A 473 0.90 27.44 -10.56
C ASP A 473 2.20 27.87 -11.25
N ILE A 474 2.17 27.98 -12.57
CA ILE A 474 3.35 28.21 -13.38
C ILE A 474 3.20 29.47 -14.21
N ASP A 475 4.30 30.20 -14.34
CA ASP A 475 4.47 31.25 -15.33
C ASP A 475 5.70 30.95 -16.21
N VAL A 476 5.45 30.60 -17.46
CA VAL A 476 6.49 30.19 -18.41
C VAL A 476 7.16 31.35 -19.13
N GLY A 477 6.87 32.60 -18.72
CA GLY A 477 7.49 33.79 -19.30
C GLY A 477 6.99 34.16 -20.71
N THR A 478 7.81 34.85 -21.46
CA THR A 478 7.49 35.32 -22.83
C THR A 478 8.13 34.39 -23.86
N GLY A 479 7.31 33.82 -24.75
CA GLY A 479 7.74 33.02 -25.90
C GLY A 479 7.58 33.76 -27.23
N MET A 480 8.37 33.39 -28.25
CA MET A 480 8.24 33.94 -29.59
C MET A 480 6.97 33.42 -30.28
N VAL A 481 6.18 34.31 -30.82
CA VAL A 481 4.94 33.91 -31.56
C VAL A 481 5.28 32.99 -32.71
N GLY A 482 4.59 31.84 -32.77
CA GLY A 482 4.75 30.81 -33.79
C GLY A 482 5.94 29.86 -33.59
N LEU A 483 6.73 30.04 -32.53
CA LEU A 483 7.88 29.16 -32.23
C LEU A 483 7.74 28.50 -30.85
N PRO A 484 8.10 27.20 -30.74
CA PRO A 484 8.13 26.55 -29.43
C PRO A 484 9.26 27.12 -28.57
N GLY A 485 8.91 27.43 -27.32
CA GLY A 485 9.86 27.88 -26.29
C GLY A 485 10.66 26.72 -25.69
N SER A 486 11.41 27.02 -24.65
CA SER A 486 12.10 26.02 -23.84
C SER A 486 11.12 25.16 -23.05
N GLU A 487 11.53 23.96 -22.70
CA GLU A 487 10.77 23.09 -21.82
C GLU A 487 10.79 23.60 -20.37
N TRP A 488 9.64 23.62 -19.76
CA TRP A 488 9.42 23.96 -18.35
C TRP A 488 8.99 22.72 -17.60
N PHE A 489 9.62 22.42 -16.47
CA PHE A 489 9.23 21.26 -15.66
C PHE A 489 8.36 21.67 -14.49
N VAL A 490 7.24 20.97 -14.32
CA VAL A 490 6.27 21.14 -13.25
C VAL A 490 6.20 19.88 -12.46
N ARG A 491 6.32 19.95 -11.14
CA ARG A 491 6.20 18.78 -10.29
C ARG A 491 4.78 18.61 -9.77
N LEU A 492 4.28 17.39 -9.89
CA LEU A 492 3.12 16.88 -9.19
C LEU A 492 3.64 16.14 -7.96
N TYR A 493 3.27 16.60 -6.77
CA TYR A 493 3.65 16.00 -5.51
C TYR A 493 2.46 15.29 -4.88
N ASN A 494 2.68 14.11 -4.29
CA ASN A 494 1.67 13.33 -3.58
C ASN A 494 2.02 13.23 -2.08
N ALA A 495 1.37 14.04 -1.26
CA ALA A 495 1.52 14.04 0.20
C ALA A 495 0.59 13.03 0.91
N GLY A 496 -0.32 12.39 0.18
CA GLY A 496 -1.32 11.49 0.77
C GLY A 496 -0.84 10.03 0.89
N PRO A 497 -1.57 9.21 1.63
CA PRO A 497 -1.21 7.82 1.88
C PRO A 497 -1.51 6.88 0.70
N GLY A 498 -2.24 7.34 -0.33
CA GLY A 498 -2.57 6.54 -1.52
C GLY A 498 -1.72 6.94 -2.71
N SER A 499 -1.34 5.98 -3.56
CA SER A 499 -0.66 6.25 -4.83
C SER A 499 -1.60 6.95 -5.82
N PHE A 500 -1.06 7.82 -6.67
CA PHE A 500 -1.74 8.47 -7.78
C PHE A 500 -1.21 7.92 -9.11
N VAL A 501 -2.11 7.50 -10.01
CA VAL A 501 -1.73 6.96 -11.32
C VAL A 501 -2.22 7.89 -12.42
N PRO A 502 -1.36 8.77 -12.97
CA PRO A 502 -1.74 9.65 -14.05
C PRO A 502 -2.10 8.85 -15.31
N SER A 503 -3.28 9.06 -15.84
CA SER A 503 -3.75 8.41 -17.08
C SER A 503 -3.95 9.41 -18.22
N LYS A 504 -4.12 10.69 -17.88
CA LYS A 504 -4.35 11.74 -18.87
C LYS A 504 -3.83 13.07 -18.37
N VAL A 505 -3.04 13.73 -19.22
CA VAL A 505 -2.58 15.10 -19.01
C VAL A 505 -3.08 15.97 -20.15
N GLN A 506 -3.67 17.12 -19.83
CA GLN A 506 -4.24 18.04 -20.81
C GLN A 506 -3.97 19.49 -20.43
N SER A 507 -3.70 20.33 -21.45
CA SER A 507 -3.81 21.78 -21.32
C SER A 507 -5.21 22.23 -21.78
N THR A 508 -5.76 23.24 -21.10
CA THR A 508 -7.00 23.90 -21.55
C THR A 508 -6.73 24.97 -22.62
N ASN A 509 -5.47 25.30 -22.88
CA ASN A 509 -5.06 26.24 -23.91
C ASN A 509 -4.00 25.58 -24.82
N PRO A 510 -4.25 25.50 -26.13
CA PRO A 510 -3.35 24.84 -27.10
C PRO A 510 -1.96 25.50 -27.24
N ASP A 511 -1.80 26.75 -26.80
CA ASP A 511 -0.49 27.43 -26.79
C ASP A 511 0.48 26.76 -25.82
N PHE A 512 -0.02 25.97 -24.85
CA PHE A 512 0.79 25.17 -23.95
C PHE A 512 0.76 23.70 -24.35
N GLY A 513 1.82 23.24 -24.97
CA GLY A 513 2.10 21.82 -25.15
C GLY A 513 2.56 21.19 -23.85
N ILE A 514 2.01 20.01 -23.50
CA ILE A 514 2.40 19.27 -22.31
C ILE A 514 2.89 17.91 -22.76
N THR A 515 4.05 17.54 -22.29
CA THR A 515 4.63 16.22 -22.47
C THR A 515 4.89 15.57 -21.10
N PHE A 516 4.82 14.26 -21.07
CA PHE A 516 5.22 13.54 -19.88
C PHE A 516 6.74 13.65 -19.70
N GLY A 517 7.17 14.14 -18.52
CA GLY A 517 8.55 13.99 -18.07
C GLY A 517 8.73 12.60 -17.47
N ASP A 518 8.95 12.53 -16.16
CA ASP A 518 8.94 11.28 -15.39
C ASP A 518 7.54 10.93 -14.83
N CYS A 519 6.53 11.81 -14.98
CA CYS A 519 5.10 11.46 -14.79
C CYS A 519 4.62 10.63 -15.99
N VAL A 520 5.02 9.38 -16.09
CA VAL A 520 4.63 8.52 -17.21
C VAL A 520 3.19 8.04 -17.03
N GLU A 521 2.41 8.00 -18.14
CA GLU A 521 1.06 7.45 -18.12
C GLU A 521 1.07 6.00 -17.60
N GLY A 522 0.21 5.72 -16.62
CA GLY A 522 0.12 4.39 -16.00
C GLY A 522 1.12 4.11 -14.88
N TYR A 523 2.11 4.98 -14.66
CA TYR A 523 3.04 4.82 -13.54
C TYR A 523 2.52 5.50 -12.27
N ALA A 524 2.55 4.75 -11.16
CA ALA A 524 2.11 5.27 -9.87
C ALA A 524 3.09 6.33 -9.32
N VAL A 525 2.54 7.42 -8.77
CA VAL A 525 3.25 8.37 -7.92
C VAL A 525 2.95 8.00 -6.47
N PRO A 526 3.88 7.34 -5.77
CA PRO A 526 3.66 6.86 -4.42
C PRO A 526 3.49 7.98 -3.40
N PRO A 527 3.05 7.67 -2.16
CA PRO A 527 3.09 8.58 -1.04
C PRO A 527 4.44 9.25 -0.85
N GLY A 528 4.46 10.55 -0.54
CA GLY A 528 5.68 11.30 -0.32
C GLY A 528 6.55 11.55 -1.57
N LYS A 529 6.14 11.09 -2.75
CA LYS A 529 6.90 11.25 -4.00
C LYS A 529 6.29 12.28 -4.93
N SER A 530 7.10 12.69 -5.90
CA SER A 530 6.70 13.60 -6.96
C SER A 530 7.14 13.06 -8.32
N CYS A 531 6.44 13.49 -9.36
CA CYS A 531 6.87 13.32 -10.74
C CYS A 531 6.80 14.66 -11.49
N ALA A 532 7.52 14.80 -12.58
CA ALA A 532 7.59 16.02 -13.38
C ALA A 532 6.86 15.88 -14.72
N LEU A 533 6.21 16.95 -15.13
CA LEU A 533 5.66 17.16 -16.47
C LEU A 533 6.49 18.23 -17.18
N ALA A 534 6.75 18.06 -18.46
CA ALA A 534 7.35 19.09 -19.28
C ALA A 534 6.26 19.91 -19.99
N VAL A 535 6.36 21.23 -19.90
CA VAL A 535 5.47 22.21 -20.51
C VAL A 535 6.24 23.06 -21.51
N ILE A 536 5.70 23.25 -22.70
CA ILE A 536 6.29 24.09 -23.76
C ILE A 536 5.25 25.14 -24.15
N LEU A 537 5.64 26.43 -24.08
CA LEU A 537 4.83 27.50 -24.61
C LEU A 537 5.14 27.69 -26.11
N THR A 538 4.12 27.61 -26.94
CA THR A 538 4.14 27.98 -28.38
C THR A 538 3.05 29.03 -28.62
N PRO A 539 3.33 30.31 -28.37
CA PRO A 539 2.32 31.36 -28.49
C PRO A 539 1.79 31.48 -29.91
N MET A 540 0.49 31.54 -30.10
CA MET A 540 -0.14 31.77 -31.40
C MET A 540 -0.34 33.25 -31.71
N ALA A 541 -0.29 34.12 -30.66
CA ALA A 541 -0.49 35.57 -30.78
C ALA A 541 0.31 36.32 -29.73
N GLU A 542 0.49 37.66 -29.95
CA GLU A 542 1.09 38.51 -28.95
C GLU A 542 0.14 38.77 -27.77
N GLY A 543 0.71 38.95 -26.58
CA GLY A 543 0.02 39.29 -25.35
C GLY A 543 -0.01 38.18 -24.31
N ARG A 544 -0.73 38.40 -23.21
CA ARG A 544 -0.84 37.43 -22.10
C ARG A 544 -1.65 36.23 -22.50
N ILE A 545 -1.14 35.07 -22.14
CA ILE A 545 -1.72 33.75 -22.41
C ILE A 545 -1.93 33.07 -21.07
N GLY A 546 -3.09 32.45 -20.90
CA GLY A 546 -3.40 31.71 -19.68
C GLY A 546 -4.18 30.44 -19.97
N GLY A 547 -4.01 29.44 -19.14
CA GLY A 547 -4.68 28.16 -19.20
C GLY A 547 -4.59 27.40 -17.88
N ASN A 548 -5.03 26.15 -17.93
CA ASN A 548 -4.82 25.21 -16.82
C ASN A 548 -4.24 23.90 -17.36
N ILE A 549 -3.36 23.31 -16.59
CA ILE A 549 -2.95 21.92 -16.73
C ILE A 549 -3.92 21.08 -15.91
N LYS A 550 -4.47 20.03 -16.52
CA LYS A 550 -5.29 19.02 -15.85
C LYS A 550 -4.60 17.68 -15.94
N ILE A 551 -4.42 17.01 -14.80
CA ILE A 551 -3.92 15.67 -14.69
C ILE A 551 -5.01 14.82 -14.07
N SER A 552 -5.41 13.76 -14.75
CA SER A 552 -6.54 12.92 -14.33
C SER A 552 -6.13 11.47 -14.24
N GLU A 553 -6.76 10.75 -13.36
CA GLU A 553 -6.81 9.28 -13.36
C GLU A 553 -8.03 8.78 -14.13
N THR A 554 -8.07 7.47 -14.40
CA THR A 554 -9.24 6.75 -14.89
C THR A 554 -9.68 5.72 -13.86
N GLY A 555 -10.97 5.34 -13.89
CA GLY A 555 -11.53 4.31 -13.02
C GLY A 555 -12.34 4.87 -11.85
N PHE A 556 -12.75 3.98 -10.95
CA PHE A 556 -13.53 4.33 -9.78
C PHE A 556 -12.70 5.13 -8.76
N GLY A 557 -13.27 6.25 -8.27
CA GLY A 557 -12.56 7.13 -7.36
C GLY A 557 -11.45 7.97 -8.02
N ALA A 558 -11.42 8.03 -9.36
CA ALA A 558 -10.44 8.80 -10.12
C ALA A 558 -10.39 10.26 -9.66
N LEU A 559 -9.18 10.76 -9.46
CA LEU A 559 -8.92 12.13 -9.07
C LEU A 559 -8.49 12.97 -10.28
N THR A 560 -8.73 14.26 -10.16
CA THR A 560 -8.21 15.24 -11.09
C THR A 560 -7.57 16.36 -10.28
N VAL A 561 -6.33 16.66 -10.58
CA VAL A 561 -5.61 17.82 -10.08
C VAL A 561 -5.44 18.82 -11.22
N GLN A 562 -5.50 20.09 -10.91
CA GLN A 562 -5.23 21.13 -11.90
C GLN A 562 -4.40 22.26 -11.32
N SER A 563 -3.59 22.88 -12.17
CA SER A 563 -2.76 24.02 -11.88
C SER A 563 -2.97 25.09 -12.97
N ARG A 564 -2.85 26.32 -12.57
CA ARG A 564 -2.87 27.46 -13.50
C ARG A 564 -1.53 27.58 -14.21
N ILE A 565 -1.58 27.80 -15.52
CA ILE A 565 -0.40 28.12 -16.33
C ILE A 565 -0.60 29.48 -17.01
N THR A 566 0.44 30.29 -16.97
CA THR A 566 0.48 31.61 -17.62
C THR A 566 1.77 31.81 -18.41
N GLY A 567 1.72 32.70 -19.38
CA GLY A 567 2.84 33.13 -20.19
C GLY A 567 2.46 34.33 -21.05
N ALA A 568 3.29 34.68 -21.99
CA ALA A 568 3.01 35.73 -22.97
C ALA A 568 3.62 35.37 -24.33
N GLY A 569 2.96 35.81 -25.40
CA GLY A 569 3.51 35.83 -26.73
C GLY A 569 4.16 37.19 -27.06
N GLY A 570 5.33 37.17 -27.67
CA GLY A 570 6.06 38.38 -28.05
C GLY A 570 7.50 38.11 -28.47
N LEU A 571 8.33 39.11 -28.51
CA LEU A 571 9.76 38.96 -28.68
C LEU A 571 10.42 38.92 -27.30
N PRO A 572 10.91 37.78 -26.82
CA PRO A 572 11.55 37.74 -25.51
C PRO A 572 12.85 38.54 -25.53
N ALA A 573 13.01 39.44 -24.56
CA ALA A 573 14.26 40.11 -24.35
C ALA A 573 15.22 39.31 -23.46
N LEU A 574 14.67 38.50 -22.55
CA LEU A 574 15.42 37.76 -21.55
C LEU A 574 15.13 36.27 -21.62
N MET A 575 16.14 35.45 -21.37
CA MET A 575 16.04 33.99 -21.24
C MET A 575 16.92 33.50 -20.08
N SER A 576 16.41 32.53 -19.31
CA SER A 576 17.19 31.84 -18.28
C SER A 576 18.04 30.73 -18.90
N ASP A 577 19.26 30.58 -18.43
CA ASP A 577 20.21 29.53 -18.86
C ASP A 577 19.91 28.16 -18.26
N GLN A 578 19.29 28.15 -17.11
CA GLN A 578 18.85 26.93 -16.46
C GLN A 578 17.48 26.54 -16.98
N ARG A 579 17.31 25.30 -17.35
CA ARG A 579 16.03 24.74 -17.79
C ARG A 579 14.94 25.02 -16.76
N SER A 580 14.51 26.26 -16.67
CA SER A 580 13.33 26.76 -15.99
C SER A 580 12.97 26.21 -14.59
N TYR A 581 13.79 25.33 -14.00
CA TYR A 581 13.51 24.60 -12.75
C TYR A 581 14.78 24.25 -11.97
N HIS A 582 14.75 24.40 -10.65
CA HIS A 582 15.77 23.90 -9.74
C HIS A 582 15.14 23.41 -8.44
N HIS A 583 15.47 22.19 -8.04
CA HIS A 583 15.13 21.61 -6.76
C HIS A 583 16.30 21.72 -5.79
N PHE A 584 16.06 22.34 -4.62
CA PHE A 584 17.03 22.38 -3.54
C PHE A 584 16.99 21.08 -2.73
N ASP A 585 18.13 20.68 -2.20
CA ASP A 585 18.19 19.55 -1.27
C ASP A 585 17.27 19.76 -0.07
N THR A 586 16.77 18.66 0.48
CA THR A 586 15.92 18.67 1.68
C THR A 586 16.65 19.28 2.87
N LEU A 587 16.00 20.23 3.54
CA LEU A 587 16.56 20.96 4.68
C LEU A 587 15.70 20.79 5.94
N LYS A 588 16.34 21.06 7.09
CA LYS A 588 15.60 21.29 8.33
C LYS A 588 14.98 22.68 8.32
N VAL A 589 13.78 22.78 8.88
CA VAL A 589 13.13 24.08 9.06
C VAL A 589 14.04 25.04 9.82
N GLY A 590 14.23 26.24 9.27
CA GLY A 590 15.12 27.26 9.81
C GLY A 590 16.58 27.19 9.33
N GLU A 591 16.97 26.14 8.61
CA GLU A 591 18.28 26.08 7.93
C GLU A 591 18.23 26.86 6.60
N VAL A 592 19.40 27.10 6.04
CA VAL A 592 19.53 27.82 4.78
C VAL A 592 20.50 27.06 3.88
N SER A 593 20.05 26.76 2.65
CA SER A 593 20.88 26.06 1.66
C SER A 593 22.09 26.89 1.23
N ALA A 594 23.04 26.24 0.60
CA ALA A 594 23.97 26.94 -0.28
C ALA A 594 23.18 27.67 -1.38
N ALA A 595 23.67 28.84 -1.79
CA ALA A 595 23.03 29.58 -2.87
C ALA A 595 23.30 28.91 -4.22
N ASN A 596 22.26 28.72 -5.01
CA ASN A 596 22.36 28.32 -6.41
C ASN A 596 22.35 29.56 -7.31
N THR A 597 23.22 29.57 -8.33
CA THR A 597 23.38 30.70 -9.25
C THR A 597 22.62 30.43 -10.55
N PHE A 598 21.72 31.34 -10.89
CA PHE A 598 20.97 31.36 -12.15
C PHE A 598 21.50 32.49 -13.03
N THR A 599 21.64 32.22 -14.34
CA THR A 599 22.03 33.22 -15.32
C THR A 599 20.85 33.60 -16.19
N ILE A 600 20.65 34.90 -16.40
CA ILE A 600 19.67 35.44 -17.32
C ILE A 600 20.42 36.14 -18.43
N SER A 601 20.11 35.79 -19.68
CA SER A 601 20.77 36.34 -20.87
C SER A 601 19.81 37.16 -21.71
N ASN A 602 20.30 38.24 -22.32
CA ASN A 602 19.58 38.99 -23.32
C ASN A 602 19.64 38.24 -24.66
N VAL A 603 18.50 37.79 -25.12
CA VAL A 603 18.35 37.08 -26.39
C VAL A 603 17.77 37.96 -27.51
N SER A 604 17.48 39.20 -27.19
CA SER A 604 17.00 40.20 -28.18
C SER A 604 18.17 40.77 -29.02
N LEU A 605 17.79 41.51 -30.06
CA LEU A 605 18.74 42.19 -30.94
C LEU A 605 19.04 43.63 -30.49
N VAL A 606 18.61 44.01 -29.30
CA VAL A 606 18.82 45.33 -28.70
C VAL A 606 19.22 45.19 -27.24
N PRO A 607 19.93 46.13 -26.63
CA PRO A 607 20.19 46.13 -25.19
C PRO A 607 18.89 46.04 -24.39
N ALA A 608 18.84 45.25 -23.33
CA ALA A 608 17.69 45.05 -22.43
C ALA A 608 18.01 45.58 -21.04
N TRP A 609 17.20 46.48 -20.51
CA TRP A 609 17.37 46.98 -19.17
C TRP A 609 16.50 46.16 -18.20
N VAL A 610 17.13 45.42 -17.30
CA VAL A 610 16.44 44.63 -16.27
C VAL A 610 16.04 45.52 -15.10
N THR A 611 14.76 45.87 -15.00
CA THR A 611 14.25 46.77 -13.99
C THR A 611 13.96 46.06 -12.66
N ASN A 612 13.51 44.83 -12.71
CA ASN A 612 13.11 44.11 -11.49
C ASN A 612 13.59 42.63 -11.52
N VAL A 613 13.90 42.16 -10.32
CA VAL A 613 14.08 40.71 -10.00
C VAL A 613 13.36 40.46 -8.70
N SER A 614 12.40 39.53 -8.69
CA SER A 614 11.54 39.24 -7.55
C SER A 614 11.30 37.74 -7.40
N ILE A 615 10.85 37.36 -6.20
CA ILE A 615 10.35 36.05 -5.91
C ILE A 615 8.82 36.14 -5.76
N GLY A 616 8.10 35.27 -6.43
CA GLY A 616 6.65 35.10 -6.35
C GLY A 616 6.29 33.63 -6.19
N GLY A 617 5.03 33.26 -6.42
CA GLY A 617 4.57 31.88 -6.36
C GLY A 617 3.91 31.51 -5.03
N ALA A 618 3.89 30.23 -4.68
CA ALA A 618 3.15 29.72 -3.53
C ALA A 618 3.82 30.07 -2.19
N ASN A 619 5.12 29.82 -2.07
CA ASN A 619 5.87 29.98 -0.83
C ASN A 619 7.10 30.91 -1.00
N PRO A 620 6.90 32.18 -1.43
CA PRO A 620 8.01 33.08 -1.77
C PRO A 620 8.86 33.47 -0.56
N LYS A 621 8.38 33.26 0.68
CA LYS A 621 9.08 33.58 1.92
C LYS A 621 10.12 32.55 2.31
N ASP A 622 10.02 31.34 1.74
CA ASP A 622 10.92 30.22 1.99
C ASP A 622 12.12 30.21 1.05
N PHE A 623 12.19 31.20 0.16
CA PHE A 623 13.33 31.42 -0.74
C PHE A 623 13.81 32.87 -0.63
N ARG A 624 15.10 33.06 -0.79
CA ARG A 624 15.69 34.39 -0.76
C ARG A 624 16.72 34.62 -1.85
N ILE A 625 16.66 35.79 -2.48
CA ILE A 625 17.74 36.24 -3.33
C ILE A 625 18.90 36.69 -2.44
N VAL A 626 19.98 35.93 -2.45
CA VAL A 626 21.18 36.21 -1.66
C VAL A 626 21.96 37.38 -2.31
N ARG A 627 22.05 37.34 -3.63
CA ARG A 627 22.71 38.37 -4.43
C ARG A 627 22.14 38.37 -5.84
N THR A 628 22.06 39.54 -6.45
CA THR A 628 21.75 39.66 -7.88
C THR A 628 22.60 40.72 -8.54
N LYS A 629 23.10 40.41 -9.73
CA LYS A 629 23.73 41.37 -10.64
C LYS A 629 22.79 41.81 -11.75
N CYS A 630 21.56 41.31 -11.76
CA CYS A 630 20.58 41.57 -12.81
C CYS A 630 19.79 42.86 -12.56
N ARG A 631 19.36 43.13 -11.32
CA ARG A 631 18.51 44.30 -11.01
C ARG A 631 19.22 45.60 -11.32
N GLY A 632 18.65 46.41 -12.22
CA GLY A 632 19.20 47.66 -12.68
C GLY A 632 20.30 47.55 -13.74
N ALA A 633 20.59 46.30 -14.21
CA ALA A 633 21.60 46.10 -15.25
C ALA A 633 21.03 46.30 -16.65
N THR A 634 21.82 46.93 -17.52
CA THR A 634 21.60 46.91 -18.97
C THR A 634 22.42 45.75 -19.54
N LEU A 635 21.75 44.79 -20.14
CA LEU A 635 22.39 43.64 -20.80
C LEU A 635 22.50 43.91 -22.25
N GLU A 636 23.73 44.01 -22.74
CA GLU A 636 24.05 44.07 -24.18
C GLU A 636 23.59 42.78 -24.89
N ILE A 637 23.52 42.77 -26.20
CA ILE A 637 23.15 41.63 -27.02
C ILE A 637 24.01 40.42 -26.62
N ALA A 638 23.36 39.27 -26.31
CA ALA A 638 23.97 38.03 -25.86
C ALA A 638 24.70 38.13 -24.49
N ALA A 639 24.62 39.28 -23.78
CA ALA A 639 25.19 39.40 -22.45
C ALA A 639 24.25 38.84 -21.41
N GLY A 640 24.81 38.37 -20.29
CA GLY A 640 24.06 37.80 -19.18
C GLY A 640 24.36 38.43 -17.83
N CYS A 641 23.45 38.21 -16.86
CA CYS A 641 23.63 38.57 -15.46
C CYS A 641 23.22 37.40 -14.55
N THR A 642 23.63 37.43 -13.28
CA THR A 642 23.42 36.31 -12.36
C THR A 642 22.51 36.69 -11.20
N ILE A 643 21.78 35.69 -10.72
CA ILE A 643 20.94 35.74 -9.52
C ILE A 643 21.30 34.54 -8.65
N ASP A 644 21.76 34.79 -7.43
CA ASP A 644 22.06 33.75 -6.45
C ASP A 644 20.86 33.62 -5.51
N VAL A 645 20.26 32.42 -5.44
CA VAL A 645 19.08 32.14 -4.65
C VAL A 645 19.36 30.99 -3.66
N ALA A 646 18.86 31.12 -2.43
CA ALA A 646 18.94 30.07 -1.43
C ALA A 646 17.52 29.70 -0.94
N PHE A 647 17.34 28.44 -0.60
CA PHE A 647 16.18 27.91 0.08
C PHE A 647 16.34 28.12 1.59
N ALA A 648 15.32 28.59 2.26
CA ALA A 648 15.32 28.93 3.69
C ALA A 648 13.93 28.69 4.29
N PRO A 649 13.52 27.41 4.41
CA PRO A 649 12.16 27.06 4.79
C PRO A 649 11.80 27.50 6.20
N ASN A 650 10.59 28.04 6.37
CA ASN A 650 10.02 28.45 7.64
C ASN A 650 9.02 27.41 8.21
N GLU A 651 8.52 26.53 7.37
CA GLU A 651 7.58 25.46 7.72
C GLU A 651 8.05 24.15 7.09
N ALA A 652 7.53 23.01 7.57
CA ALA A 652 7.82 21.72 6.97
C ALA A 652 6.85 21.43 5.83
N GLY A 653 7.34 20.80 4.78
CA GLY A 653 6.58 20.43 3.60
C GLY A 653 7.35 20.67 2.32
N HIS A 654 6.64 20.54 1.21
CA HIS A 654 7.15 20.88 -0.11
C HIS A 654 6.87 22.36 -0.39
N GLU A 655 7.92 23.16 -0.50
CA GLU A 655 7.87 24.59 -0.70
C GLU A 655 8.26 24.93 -2.14
N SER A 656 7.55 25.88 -2.78
CA SER A 656 7.84 26.28 -4.16
C SER A 656 7.69 27.78 -4.39
N ALA A 657 8.52 28.34 -5.27
CA ALA A 657 8.46 29.73 -5.64
C ALA A 657 8.91 29.94 -7.11
N ILE A 658 8.61 31.13 -7.64
CA ILE A 658 8.98 31.53 -8.99
C ILE A 658 9.88 32.75 -8.89
N ILE A 659 11.06 32.71 -9.49
CA ILE A 659 11.91 33.86 -9.70
C ILE A 659 11.49 34.54 -11.00
N VAL A 660 11.27 35.83 -10.95
CA VAL A 660 10.86 36.64 -12.12
C VAL A 660 11.87 37.76 -12.32
N ALA A 661 12.39 37.90 -13.53
CA ALA A 661 13.15 39.06 -13.96
C ALA A 661 12.43 39.74 -15.11
N SER A 662 12.25 41.07 -15.03
CA SER A 662 11.52 41.83 -16.02
C SER A 662 12.29 43.06 -16.50
N THR A 663 11.98 43.51 -17.73
CA THR A 663 12.55 44.68 -18.37
C THR A 663 11.61 45.89 -18.21
N ASP A 664 12.11 47.06 -18.58
CA ASP A 664 11.35 48.33 -18.67
C ASP A 664 10.26 48.28 -19.75
N THR A 665 10.42 47.43 -20.77
CA THR A 665 9.43 47.18 -21.83
C THR A 665 8.32 46.20 -21.42
N GLY A 666 8.38 45.68 -20.17
CA GLY A 666 7.38 44.74 -19.64
C GLY A 666 7.58 43.29 -20.06
N GLN A 667 8.62 42.97 -20.80
CA GLN A 667 9.00 41.60 -21.09
C GLN A 667 9.68 40.97 -19.87
N TYR A 668 9.54 39.68 -19.69
CA TYR A 668 10.08 38.99 -18.52
C TYR A 668 10.49 37.56 -18.84
N THR A 669 11.36 37.04 -18.00
CA THR A 669 11.64 35.59 -17.91
C THR A 669 11.42 35.14 -16.47
N SER A 670 11.08 33.89 -16.30
CA SER A 670 10.88 33.31 -14.99
C SER A 670 11.39 31.89 -14.92
N PHE A 671 11.61 31.35 -13.73
CA PHE A 671 11.95 29.97 -13.48
C PHE A 671 11.44 29.52 -12.13
N LEU A 672 11.05 28.25 -12.06
CA LEU A 672 10.52 27.62 -10.87
C LEU A 672 11.66 27.11 -9.98
N ILE A 673 11.50 27.28 -8.69
CA ILE A 673 12.37 26.71 -7.67
C ILE A 673 11.52 26.03 -6.62
N ASP A 674 11.97 24.90 -6.09
CA ASP A 674 11.32 24.22 -5.00
C ASP A 674 12.34 23.53 -4.06
N GLY A 675 11.86 23.03 -2.95
CA GLY A 675 12.62 22.28 -1.97
C GLY A 675 11.73 21.67 -0.92
N ASP A 676 12.21 20.66 -0.26
CA ASP A 676 11.50 19.95 0.81
C ASP A 676 12.08 20.32 2.17
N ALA A 677 11.22 20.43 3.19
CA ALA A 677 11.63 20.78 4.53
C ALA A 677 10.96 19.90 5.59
N HIS A 678 11.66 19.64 6.67
CA HIS A 678 11.17 18.85 7.78
C HIS A 678 11.63 19.39 9.14
N TYR A 679 10.84 19.11 10.19
CA TYR A 679 11.26 19.33 11.58
C TYR A 679 12.04 18.13 12.06
N THR A 680 13.15 18.37 12.78
CA THR A 680 13.95 17.33 13.43
C THR A 680 13.92 17.54 14.95
N PRO A 681 12.84 17.12 15.62
CA PRO A 681 12.67 17.37 17.04
C PRO A 681 13.58 16.48 17.88
N THR A 682 13.85 16.95 19.08
CA THR A 682 14.56 16.21 20.11
C THR A 682 13.80 16.27 21.41
N ILE A 683 13.88 15.20 22.22
CA ILE A 683 13.39 15.19 23.59
C ILE A 683 14.50 14.80 24.55
N GLN A 684 14.42 15.34 25.77
CA GLN A 684 15.36 15.09 26.84
C GLN A 684 14.63 14.94 28.17
N SER A 685 15.22 14.21 29.09
CA SER A 685 14.71 14.00 30.44
C SER A 685 15.55 14.70 31.46
N GLY A 686 14.93 15.13 32.56
CA GLY A 686 15.61 15.60 33.75
C GLY A 686 16.32 14.51 34.55
N ALA A 687 16.01 13.22 34.27
CA ALA A 687 16.61 12.06 34.89
C ALA A 687 16.75 10.92 33.88
N THR A 688 17.81 10.14 33.96
CA THR A 688 18.02 8.92 33.14
C THR A 688 17.36 7.69 33.75
N ASP A 689 17.30 7.66 35.08
CA ASP A 689 16.72 6.59 35.90
C ASP A 689 15.46 7.13 36.59
N VAL A 690 14.34 6.47 36.44
CA VAL A 690 13.03 6.88 36.99
C VAL A 690 12.40 5.70 37.70
N VAL A 691 11.98 5.91 38.97
CA VAL A 691 11.25 4.86 39.70
C VAL A 691 9.80 4.76 39.16
N ALA A 692 9.32 3.55 38.98
CA ALA A 692 7.93 3.34 38.61
C ALA A 692 7.00 3.96 39.69
N GLY A 693 6.03 4.79 39.26
CA GLY A 693 5.16 5.58 40.14
C GLY A 693 5.57 7.06 40.31
N ASP A 694 6.82 7.42 40.01
CA ASP A 694 7.31 8.78 40.11
C ASP A 694 7.00 9.63 38.86
N GLU A 695 7.19 10.92 38.99
CA GLU A 695 7.08 11.88 37.89
C GLU A 695 8.47 12.21 37.33
N VAL A 696 8.56 12.34 36.02
CA VAL A 696 9.78 12.75 35.33
C VAL A 696 9.51 13.96 34.44
N GLY A 697 10.39 14.95 34.53
CA GLY A 697 10.34 16.12 33.65
C GLY A 697 10.84 15.77 32.24
N ILE A 698 10.02 15.98 31.21
CA ILE A 698 10.38 15.79 29.83
C ILE A 698 10.34 17.14 29.13
N GLY A 699 11.47 17.53 28.53
CA GLY A 699 11.59 18.70 27.68
C GLY A 699 11.76 18.30 26.23
N GLY A 700 11.19 19.07 25.33
CA GLY A 700 11.34 18.89 23.88
C GLY A 700 11.65 20.19 23.17
N SER A 701 12.31 20.10 22.01
CA SER A 701 12.63 21.23 21.15
C SER A 701 12.73 20.80 19.69
N GLY A 702 12.57 21.74 18.76
CA GLY A 702 12.66 21.47 17.33
C GLY A 702 11.37 20.90 16.71
N PHE A 703 10.26 20.92 17.44
CA PHE A 703 8.92 20.58 16.91
C PHE A 703 8.29 21.76 16.17
N ALA A 704 7.22 21.51 15.45
CA ALA A 704 6.42 22.58 14.87
C ALA A 704 5.86 23.49 15.97
N PRO A 705 5.90 24.83 15.80
CA PRO A 705 5.32 25.78 16.75
C PRO A 705 3.83 25.56 16.98
N LYS A 706 3.35 25.74 18.21
CA LYS A 706 1.92 25.64 18.58
C LYS A 706 1.26 24.31 18.18
N SER A 707 2.04 23.25 18.05
CA SER A 707 1.53 21.93 17.73
C SER A 707 1.27 21.09 18.99
N THR A 708 0.34 20.14 18.85
CA THR A 708 0.09 19.17 19.92
C THR A 708 1.07 18.02 19.79
N ILE A 709 1.88 17.80 20.80
CA ILE A 709 2.80 16.67 20.88
C ILE A 709 2.17 15.60 21.75
N THR A 710 2.23 14.35 21.30
CA THR A 710 1.84 13.19 22.10
C THR A 710 3.11 12.46 22.56
N LEU A 711 3.29 12.35 23.86
CA LEU A 711 4.31 11.53 24.49
C LEU A 711 3.73 10.14 24.76
N LEU A 712 4.43 9.10 24.35
CA LEU A 712 4.03 7.71 24.53
C LEU A 712 5.26 6.81 24.64
N TRP A 713 5.10 5.68 25.29
CA TRP A 713 6.12 4.63 25.27
C TRP A 713 6.10 3.91 23.91
N ALA A 714 7.26 3.62 23.34
CA ALA A 714 7.40 2.99 22.03
C ALA A 714 6.69 1.62 21.92
N ASP A 715 6.53 0.92 23.04
CA ASP A 715 5.80 -0.34 23.14
C ASP A 715 4.28 -0.17 23.32
N GLY A 716 3.81 1.09 23.33
CA GLY A 716 2.39 1.42 23.47
C GLY A 716 1.77 1.16 24.84
N ALA A 717 2.55 0.75 25.82
CA ALA A 717 2.08 0.56 27.20
C ALA A 717 2.04 1.90 27.95
N GLY A 718 1.09 2.08 28.86
CA GLY A 718 0.98 3.26 29.72
C GLY A 718 0.07 4.37 29.14
N GLU A 719 -0.12 5.43 29.95
CA GLU A 719 -0.93 6.60 29.59
C GLU A 719 -0.18 7.46 28.56
N ARG A 720 -0.97 7.99 27.62
CA ARG A 720 -0.48 9.00 26.68
C ARG A 720 -0.60 10.37 27.32
N THR A 721 0.47 11.13 27.21
CA THR A 721 0.49 12.50 27.70
C THR A 721 0.56 13.43 26.50
N THR A 722 -0.29 14.45 26.45
CA THR A 722 -0.27 15.46 25.39
C THR A 722 0.20 16.80 25.95
N VAL A 723 1.00 17.51 25.16
CA VAL A 723 1.50 18.83 25.49
C VAL A 723 1.49 19.72 24.25
N GLN A 724 1.27 21.03 24.43
CA GLN A 724 1.38 22.01 23.37
C GLN A 724 2.79 22.59 23.33
N THR A 725 3.34 22.71 22.13
CA THR A 725 4.61 23.45 21.94
C THR A 725 4.38 24.95 22.02
N ASP A 726 5.40 25.65 22.46
CA ASP A 726 5.43 27.10 22.47
C ASP A 726 5.65 27.69 21.06
N ASN A 727 5.84 29.02 20.98
CA ASN A 727 6.11 29.72 19.72
C ASN A 727 7.46 29.35 19.07
N ALA A 728 8.36 28.71 19.81
CA ALA A 728 9.67 28.26 19.33
C ALA A 728 9.72 26.75 19.04
N GLY A 729 8.58 26.04 19.15
CA GLY A 729 8.52 24.59 18.98
C GLY A 729 9.11 23.81 20.14
N GLY A 730 9.19 24.42 21.32
CA GLY A 730 9.64 23.76 22.57
C GLY A 730 8.48 23.39 23.49
N PHE A 731 8.69 22.46 24.39
CA PHE A 731 7.78 22.16 25.49
C PHE A 731 8.53 21.67 26.73
N LEU A 732 7.88 21.76 27.88
CA LEU A 732 8.32 21.16 29.14
C LEU A 732 7.08 20.65 29.85
N ILE A 733 7.11 19.37 30.27
CA ILE A 733 5.99 18.74 30.96
C ILE A 733 6.51 17.77 32.02
N SER A 734 5.75 17.60 33.12
CA SER A 734 5.96 16.50 34.07
C SER A 734 5.07 15.33 33.63
N MET A 735 5.67 14.18 33.39
CA MET A 735 5.02 12.94 33.01
C MET A 735 5.11 11.93 34.16
N LYS A 736 3.96 11.37 34.55
CA LYS A 736 3.93 10.31 35.56
C LYS A 736 4.22 8.96 34.91
N VAL A 737 5.21 8.24 35.46
CA VAL A 737 5.49 6.86 35.10
C VAL A 737 4.55 5.96 35.89
N ALA A 738 3.81 5.05 35.21
CA ALA A 738 2.87 4.18 35.92
C ALA A 738 3.57 3.30 36.95
N GLY A 739 2.96 3.12 38.13
CA GLY A 739 3.57 2.31 39.22
C GLY A 739 3.74 0.82 38.88
N ASN A 740 3.01 0.32 37.88
CA ASN A 740 3.13 -1.04 37.36
C ASN A 740 3.96 -1.11 36.06
N GLU A 741 4.72 -0.06 35.77
CA GLU A 741 5.59 -0.03 34.59
C GLU A 741 6.73 -1.05 34.72
N ARG A 742 7.07 -1.72 33.63
CA ARG A 742 8.11 -2.75 33.60
C ARG A 742 9.49 -2.13 33.85
N PRO A 743 10.28 -2.66 34.79
CA PRO A 743 11.66 -2.23 34.97
C PRO A 743 12.52 -2.54 33.74
N GLY A 744 13.48 -1.66 33.46
CA GLY A 744 14.41 -1.79 32.34
C GLY A 744 14.42 -0.54 31.45
N ASP A 745 15.19 -0.59 30.38
CA ASP A 745 15.29 0.52 29.45
C ASP A 745 14.01 0.58 28.59
N ARG A 746 13.39 1.76 28.55
CA ARG A 746 12.15 2.04 27.80
C ARG A 746 12.37 3.24 26.89
N ILE A 747 11.80 3.17 25.71
CA ILE A 747 11.87 4.26 24.74
C ILE A 747 10.60 5.10 24.85
N LEU A 748 10.76 6.37 25.24
CA LEU A 748 9.72 7.39 25.19
C LEU A 748 9.79 8.06 23.81
N VAL A 749 8.65 8.19 23.15
CA VAL A 749 8.52 8.81 21.82
C VAL A 749 7.62 10.03 21.93
N ALA A 750 8.06 11.12 21.31
CA ALA A 750 7.26 12.34 21.14
C ALA A 750 6.86 12.49 19.67
N GLN A 751 5.56 12.58 19.41
CA GLN A 751 5.01 12.66 18.07
C GLN A 751 4.12 13.86 17.88
N THR A 752 4.16 14.42 16.66
CA THR A 752 3.20 15.42 16.16
C THR A 752 2.24 14.73 15.18
N PRO A 753 0.93 14.92 15.28
CA PRO A 753 0.02 14.48 14.23
C PRO A 753 0.29 15.26 12.94
N GLY A 754 0.60 14.58 11.86
CA GLY A 754 0.80 15.19 10.53
C GLY A 754 2.12 14.81 9.88
N THR A 755 2.26 15.15 8.59
CA THR A 755 3.47 14.97 7.79
C THR A 755 4.47 16.09 8.04
N GLY A 756 5.77 15.80 7.91
CA GLY A 756 6.86 16.80 7.95
C GLY A 756 7.49 17.00 9.33
N THR A 757 7.16 16.19 10.32
CA THR A 757 7.85 16.19 11.63
C THR A 757 8.30 14.78 11.95
N ASP A 758 9.59 14.57 12.08
CA ASP A 758 10.15 13.31 12.54
C ASP A 758 9.76 13.05 14.01
N PRO A 759 9.52 11.81 14.43
CA PRO A 759 9.33 11.50 15.84
C PRO A 759 10.65 11.65 16.61
N ALA A 760 10.61 12.27 17.79
CA ALA A 760 11.75 12.29 18.69
C ALA A 760 11.66 11.16 19.70
N SER A 761 12.78 10.53 20.03
CA SER A 761 12.82 9.44 21.01
C SER A 761 13.87 9.64 22.08
N LEU A 762 13.62 9.08 23.25
CA LEU A 762 14.50 9.13 24.42
C LEU A 762 14.45 7.78 25.15
N VAL A 763 15.60 7.24 25.52
CA VAL A 763 15.67 6.06 26.39
C VAL A 763 15.63 6.49 27.85
N LEU A 764 14.66 5.95 28.60
CA LEU A 764 14.56 6.11 30.08
C LEU A 764 14.68 4.73 30.72
N ARG A 765 15.48 4.65 31.77
CA ARG A 765 15.60 3.44 32.56
C ARG A 765 14.57 3.44 33.68
N ILE A 766 13.63 2.52 33.64
CA ILE A 766 12.62 2.37 34.69
C ILE A 766 13.17 1.45 35.78
N ILE A 767 13.15 1.93 37.03
CA ILE A 767 13.54 1.18 38.23
C ILE A 767 12.27 0.71 38.93
N ALA A 768 12.24 -0.54 39.37
CA ALA A 768 11.12 -1.05 40.16
C ALA A 768 10.94 -0.24 41.44
N GLN A 769 9.68 -0.04 41.84
CA GLN A 769 9.43 0.51 43.17
C GLN A 769 10.13 -0.34 44.24
N PRO A 770 10.81 0.26 45.23
CA PRO A 770 11.29 -0.50 46.37
C PRO A 770 10.09 -1.19 47.03
N VAL A 771 10.18 -2.49 47.20
CA VAL A 771 9.19 -3.20 48.02
C VAL A 771 9.42 -2.69 49.44
N GLU A 772 8.47 -1.92 49.99
CA GLU A 772 8.51 -1.66 51.44
C GLU A 772 8.45 -3.01 52.13
N ASP A 773 9.52 -3.34 52.84
CA ASP A 773 9.54 -4.50 53.74
C ASP A 773 8.36 -4.33 54.70
N LEU A 774 7.31 -5.06 54.46
CA LEU A 774 6.27 -5.27 55.46
C LEU A 774 6.96 -5.96 56.63
N ASP A 775 7.26 -5.16 57.65
CA ASP A 775 7.83 -5.56 58.95
C ASP A 775 7.10 -6.84 59.42
N ALA A 776 7.82 -7.95 59.37
CA ALA A 776 7.33 -9.23 59.82
C ALA A 776 7.36 -9.24 61.36
N SER A 777 6.48 -8.45 61.99
CA SER A 777 6.05 -8.70 63.35
C SER A 777 5.03 -9.82 63.34
N SER A 778 5.53 -11.03 63.48
CA SER A 778 4.70 -12.22 63.72
C SER A 778 3.85 -12.04 64.98
N PRO A 779 2.57 -12.33 64.92
CA PRO A 779 1.81 -12.68 66.17
C PRO A 779 2.09 -14.14 66.49
N ASP A 780 2.54 -14.33 67.74
CA ASP A 780 2.61 -15.61 68.45
C ASP A 780 1.37 -16.48 68.24
N TRP A 781 1.57 -17.70 67.84
CA TRP A 781 0.57 -18.74 67.95
C TRP A 781 0.55 -19.27 69.39
N PRO A 782 -0.58 -19.25 70.13
CA PRO A 782 -0.68 -20.02 71.36
C PRO A 782 -0.94 -21.48 70.98
N GLY A 783 -0.07 -22.34 71.48
CA GLY A 783 -0.23 -23.78 71.37
C GLY A 783 -1.49 -24.31 72.10
N GLY A 784 -2.02 -25.36 71.55
CA GLY A 784 -3.15 -26.16 72.09
C GLY A 784 -3.51 -27.23 71.09
#